data_5ce992b3b5474e60b7bccd4c13ab975b
#
_entry.id   5ce992b3b5474e60b7bccd4c13ab975b
#
_cell.length_a   1.000
_cell.length_b   1.000
_cell.length_c   1.000
_cell.angle_alpha   90.00
_cell.angle_beta   90.00
_cell.angle_gamma   90.00
#
_symmetry.space_group_name_H-M   'P 1'
#
loop_
_entity.id
_entity.type
_entity.pdbx_description
1 polymer ?
#
loop_
_entity_poly.entity_id
_entity_poly.type
_entity_poly.pdbx_seq_one_letter_code
_entity_poly.pdbx_strand_id
1 'polypeptide(L)'
;MNPALPRRSALILFAFAAAHLAAQDRPWQKLSDPTVDEVAPHFAQPPSEYSSQIAWGWNGKITREVIARDLDHIKSLNLWSAWVEPGRNPAAPYLSPAYFENVRIAVEEAKKRGMHLWFDDDGGYPSGFAGGMFTEKRPDLDMEALVEAEQVPLAPGQTLSRPLGGKSICALAVNLGTGEASVIEAKDGQVSWTAPATGRWAVSFPQWAFRSGVTRSANNKSGAKDGEHSLGDYLNPEADRLFINWTLASYEKAVGDEFGKTLLGFRGDEAAYNFNPWTPDFPAQFLRRKGYDIRPYLPAVAAIQIGRMGRGRMGGPPPAPAAANLDAAHRAYADYCDVWSDLFGENFFSACARWCAEHDLELQTHIEHEENLPMLASADGDFFKCMRDLAVPGIDVIWHQMWNDVVTDFPKLASSSTHLNGHPQAMSESFAAMNGAYPTPDLSEAGWIVNHQIALGINHFEFMSMRASTNGTVGAGAPPRPQESLLPRMPTPARGAAPAGYRYLSDPKFPELAAYVNRTTYVLDQGRPGAEIGVYIPSSSFWFGDTASNRTFLRLVHSLLEHQRDLDFVDDYALSTSLQLRGAELVNRSGQGYRAIVIPPAAAISEAALGRLKAFAAAGGRVIFAGGVPQLAMGRNFLTARAPGDLGWATVTSAAEATPELLQALPDPEVALDAAAPGLKYIHRRLRDGEAYFFFNEGDGPVAATARVRAAGSGQRAELWDAHTGRIAALQGASFSEGKAELPLRLDSWATALIVIRAGSGALAAAP
;
A
#
# COMPACT_ATOMS: atom_id res chain seq x y z
N MET A 1 -5.01 24.97 79.93
CA MET A 1 -6.29 24.56 79.38
C MET A 1 -6.40 25.14 77.98
N ASN A 2 -6.32 24.28 77.03
CA ASN A 2 -6.56 24.57 75.62
C ASN A 2 -8.05 24.70 75.34
N PRO A 3 -8.48 25.43 74.28
CA PRO A 3 -8.85 24.64 73.13
C PRO A 3 -8.33 25.17 71.78
N ALA A 4 -8.14 24.18 70.90
CA ALA A 4 -7.70 24.31 69.52
C ALA A 4 -8.73 24.89 68.58
N LEU A 5 -8.28 25.74 67.65
CA LEU A 5 -9.04 26.19 66.47
C LEU A 5 -8.73 25.28 65.28
N PRO A 6 -9.73 24.89 64.48
CA PRO A 6 -9.46 24.08 63.29
C PRO A 6 -9.06 24.96 62.10
N ARG A 7 -7.97 24.57 61.47
CA ARG A 7 -7.55 25.09 60.15
C ARG A 7 -8.52 24.61 59.07
N ARG A 8 -9.24 25.52 58.44
CA ARG A 8 -9.97 25.28 57.21
C ARG A 8 -8.99 25.35 56.05
N SER A 9 -8.72 24.20 55.44
CA SER A 9 -8.03 24.10 54.17
C SER A 9 -9.05 24.46 53.05
N ALA A 10 -8.86 25.60 52.40
CA ALA A 10 -9.59 25.94 51.20
C ALA A 10 -8.99 25.13 50.03
N LEU A 11 -9.70 24.12 49.56
CA LEU A 11 -9.47 23.50 48.25
C LEU A 11 -9.92 24.48 47.17
N ILE A 12 -8.97 25.06 46.48
CA ILE A 12 -9.22 25.79 45.23
C ILE A 12 -9.32 24.71 44.13
N LEU A 13 -10.55 24.38 43.74
CA LEU A 13 -10.83 23.64 42.51
C LEU A 13 -10.54 24.59 41.34
N PHE A 14 -9.42 24.38 40.66
CA PHE A 14 -9.21 24.87 39.29
C PHE A 14 -10.07 24.00 38.38
N ALA A 15 -11.23 24.50 37.99
CA ALA A 15 -11.98 23.98 36.89
C ALA A 15 -11.20 24.35 35.60
N PHE A 16 -10.40 23.44 35.08
CA PHE A 16 -9.99 23.49 33.68
C PHE A 16 -11.25 23.28 32.84
N ALA A 17 -11.81 24.36 32.34
CA ALA A 17 -12.71 24.33 31.22
C ALA A 17 -11.85 23.91 30.01
N ALA A 18 -11.72 22.59 29.77
CA ALA A 18 -11.35 22.10 28.50
C ALA A 18 -12.43 22.53 27.51
N ALA A 19 -12.18 23.59 26.76
CA ALA A 19 -12.93 23.86 25.56
C ALA A 19 -12.66 22.65 24.64
N HIS A 20 -13.56 21.67 24.65
CA HIS A 20 -13.72 20.77 23.55
C HIS A 20 -14.12 21.65 22.36
N LEU A 21 -13.13 22.09 21.58
CA LEU A 21 -13.36 22.37 20.19
C LEU A 21 -14.04 21.12 19.66
N ALA A 22 -15.30 21.23 19.26
CA ALA A 22 -15.99 20.14 18.58
C ALA A 22 -15.07 19.72 17.44
N ALA A 23 -14.54 18.51 17.50
CA ALA A 23 -13.78 17.94 16.39
C ALA A 23 -14.67 18.09 15.15
N GLN A 24 -14.18 18.80 14.15
CA GLN A 24 -14.91 18.99 12.91
C GLN A 24 -15.23 17.60 12.39
N ASP A 25 -16.48 17.32 12.09
CA ASP A 25 -16.86 16.01 11.56
C ASP A 25 -16.19 15.85 10.18
N ARG A 26 -15.32 14.84 10.04
CA ARG A 26 -14.56 14.54 8.84
C ARG A 26 -14.95 13.15 8.35
N PRO A 27 -16.11 13.03 7.72
CA PRO A 27 -16.64 11.72 7.32
C PRO A 27 -15.75 10.99 6.30
N TRP A 28 -14.97 11.71 5.48
CA TRP A 28 -14.03 11.10 4.52
C TRP A 28 -12.82 10.41 5.18
N GLN A 29 -12.48 10.76 6.43
CA GLN A 29 -11.39 10.15 7.19
C GLN A 29 -11.81 8.92 7.99
N LYS A 30 -13.09 8.61 8.00
CA LYS A 30 -13.65 7.54 8.83
C LYS A 30 -14.59 6.67 8.03
N LEU A 31 -14.52 5.39 8.29
CA LEU A 31 -15.52 4.49 7.76
C LEU A 31 -16.91 4.92 8.27
N SER A 32 -17.81 5.23 7.35
CA SER A 32 -19.16 5.68 7.63
C SER A 32 -20.16 4.52 7.52
N ASP A 33 -21.34 4.68 8.09
CA ASP A 33 -22.44 3.73 7.97
C ASP A 33 -23.75 4.52 7.64
N PRO A 34 -23.79 5.25 6.50
CA PRO A 34 -24.91 6.08 6.15
C PRO A 34 -26.09 5.24 5.62
N THR A 35 -27.27 5.84 5.64
CA THR A 35 -28.42 5.38 4.86
C THR A 35 -28.27 5.78 3.40
N VAL A 36 -29.03 5.11 2.52
CA VAL A 36 -29.09 5.49 1.10
C VAL A 36 -29.63 6.92 0.94
N ASP A 37 -30.56 7.35 1.80
CA ASP A 37 -31.12 8.71 1.79
C ASP A 37 -30.09 9.79 2.20
N GLU A 38 -29.07 9.45 2.98
CA GLU A 38 -27.96 10.35 3.30
C GLU A 38 -26.97 10.44 2.14
N VAL A 39 -26.78 9.39 1.34
CA VAL A 39 -25.85 9.36 0.21
C VAL A 39 -26.45 9.96 -1.07
N ALA A 40 -27.68 9.64 -1.40
CA ALA A 40 -28.34 9.98 -2.68
C ALA A 40 -28.32 11.48 -3.03
N PRO A 41 -28.54 12.44 -2.09
CA PRO A 41 -28.53 13.86 -2.43
C PRO A 41 -27.18 14.38 -2.94
N HIS A 42 -26.10 13.72 -2.57
CA HIS A 42 -24.74 14.11 -2.94
C HIS A 42 -24.20 13.36 -4.16
N PHE A 43 -24.92 12.38 -4.70
CA PHE A 43 -24.46 11.56 -5.80
C PHE A 43 -24.14 12.37 -7.06
N ALA A 44 -25.02 13.30 -7.46
CA ALA A 44 -24.81 14.10 -8.67
C ALA A 44 -23.59 15.04 -8.56
N GLN A 45 -23.35 15.55 -7.35
CA GLN A 45 -22.22 16.43 -7.00
C GLN A 45 -21.65 16.01 -5.64
N PRO A 46 -20.71 15.06 -5.62
CA PRO A 46 -20.08 14.65 -4.38
C PRO A 46 -19.38 15.82 -3.67
N PRO A 47 -19.29 15.77 -2.34
CA PRO A 47 -18.49 16.75 -1.58
C PRO A 47 -17.03 16.75 -2.06
N SER A 48 -16.39 17.91 -2.04
CA SER A 48 -15.07 18.14 -2.61
C SER A 48 -13.96 17.28 -1.98
N GLU A 49 -14.16 16.86 -0.74
CA GLU A 49 -13.25 16.03 0.04
C GLU A 49 -13.11 14.59 -0.53
N TYR A 50 -14.11 14.11 -1.25
CA TYR A 50 -14.11 12.80 -1.91
C TYR A 50 -13.58 12.86 -3.35
N SER A 51 -13.11 14.02 -3.80
CA SER A 51 -12.61 14.17 -5.16
C SER A 51 -11.29 13.43 -5.34
N SER A 52 -11.17 12.74 -6.48
CA SER A 52 -9.87 12.31 -7.00
C SER A 52 -8.92 13.50 -7.13
N GLN A 53 -7.62 13.21 -7.08
CA GLN A 53 -6.55 14.20 -7.13
C GLN A 53 -5.89 14.25 -8.50
N ILE A 54 -5.19 15.33 -8.77
CA ILE A 54 -4.26 15.42 -9.89
C ILE A 54 -2.88 15.82 -9.38
N ALA A 55 -1.85 15.15 -9.87
CA ALA A 55 -0.46 15.51 -9.62
C ALA A 55 -0.18 16.93 -10.14
N TRP A 56 0.28 17.82 -9.28
CA TRP A 56 0.57 19.21 -9.60
C TRP A 56 2.01 19.56 -9.26
N GLY A 57 2.92 19.28 -10.20
CA GLY A 57 4.34 19.52 -10.04
C GLY A 57 4.70 21.01 -10.14
N TRP A 58 5.33 21.56 -9.12
CA TRP A 58 5.77 22.96 -9.05
C TRP A 58 7.13 23.16 -9.69
N ASN A 59 7.18 23.26 -11.00
CA ASN A 59 8.41 23.46 -11.76
C ASN A 59 8.59 24.92 -12.19
N GLY A 60 9.79 25.47 -12.05
CA GLY A 60 10.11 26.84 -12.42
C GLY A 60 9.59 27.89 -11.45
N LYS A 61 9.37 29.12 -11.90
CA LYS A 61 8.91 30.21 -11.05
C LYS A 61 7.41 30.08 -10.78
N ILE A 62 7.04 29.93 -9.52
CA ILE A 62 5.65 29.86 -9.05
C ILE A 62 5.27 31.25 -8.48
N THR A 63 4.13 31.80 -8.93
CA THR A 63 3.57 33.06 -8.44
C THR A 63 2.09 32.83 -8.06
N ARG A 64 1.48 33.79 -7.34
CA ARG A 64 0.04 33.74 -7.01
C ARG A 64 -0.84 33.58 -8.24
N GLU A 65 -0.50 34.26 -9.33
CA GLU A 65 -1.25 34.21 -10.59
C GLU A 65 -1.15 32.83 -11.24
N VAL A 66 0.03 32.20 -11.20
CA VAL A 66 0.23 30.81 -11.67
C VAL A 66 -0.59 29.85 -10.84
N ILE A 67 -0.51 29.95 -9.51
CA ILE A 67 -1.29 29.10 -8.57
C ILE A 67 -2.79 29.27 -8.83
N ALA A 68 -3.28 30.49 -8.88
CA ALA A 68 -4.70 30.78 -9.10
C ALA A 68 -5.20 30.22 -10.44
N ARG A 69 -4.45 30.46 -11.53
CA ARG A 69 -4.76 29.94 -12.87
C ARG A 69 -4.83 28.41 -12.88
N ASP A 70 -3.85 27.76 -12.25
CA ASP A 70 -3.76 26.28 -12.26
C ASP A 70 -4.88 25.65 -11.44
N LEU A 71 -5.21 26.21 -10.28
CA LEU A 71 -6.36 25.75 -9.48
C LEU A 71 -7.69 25.96 -10.22
N ASP A 72 -7.86 27.09 -10.95
CA ASP A 72 -9.04 27.29 -11.79
C ASP A 72 -9.11 26.25 -12.91
N HIS A 73 -7.97 25.87 -13.50
CA HIS A 73 -7.90 24.83 -14.51
C HIS A 73 -8.24 23.46 -13.93
N ILE A 74 -7.63 23.06 -12.79
CA ILE A 74 -7.92 21.79 -12.12
C ILE A 74 -9.43 21.67 -11.83
N LYS A 75 -10.03 22.74 -11.30
CA LYS A 75 -11.47 22.79 -11.06
C LYS A 75 -12.29 22.64 -12.34
N SER A 76 -11.82 23.18 -13.47
CA SER A 76 -12.47 23.02 -14.79
C SER A 76 -12.42 21.58 -15.31
N LEU A 77 -11.51 20.75 -14.79
CA LEU A 77 -11.41 19.32 -15.06
C LEU A 77 -12.37 18.47 -14.19
N ASN A 78 -13.25 19.08 -13.40
CA ASN A 78 -14.07 18.43 -12.37
C ASN A 78 -13.26 17.72 -11.29
N LEU A 79 -12.07 18.21 -10.98
CA LEU A 79 -11.24 17.80 -9.87
C LEU A 79 -11.22 18.90 -8.82
N TRP A 80 -11.44 18.52 -7.57
CA TRP A 80 -11.50 19.45 -6.43
C TRP A 80 -10.34 19.28 -5.47
N SER A 81 -9.41 18.39 -5.81
CA SER A 81 -8.22 18.11 -5.03
C SER A 81 -6.98 18.05 -5.93
N ALA A 82 -5.85 18.49 -5.40
CA ALA A 82 -4.55 18.38 -6.06
C ALA A 82 -3.50 17.89 -5.07
N TRP A 83 -2.60 17.07 -5.56
CA TRP A 83 -1.39 16.67 -4.88
C TRP A 83 -0.22 17.47 -5.43
N VAL A 84 0.46 18.21 -4.54
CA VAL A 84 1.56 19.14 -4.89
C VAL A 84 2.90 18.43 -4.77
N GLU A 85 3.56 18.23 -5.90
CA GLU A 85 4.95 17.82 -5.99
C GLU A 85 5.85 19.07 -5.96
N PRO A 86 6.83 19.20 -5.03
CA PRO A 86 7.67 20.40 -4.92
C PRO A 86 8.45 20.77 -6.18
N GLY A 87 8.77 19.79 -7.02
CA GLY A 87 9.35 19.99 -8.34
C GLY A 87 10.71 20.72 -8.36
N ARG A 88 11.13 21.14 -9.56
CA ARG A 88 12.37 21.89 -9.76
C ARG A 88 12.12 23.38 -9.77
N ASN A 89 12.20 24.01 -8.60
CA ASN A 89 12.02 25.45 -8.44
C ASN A 89 13.25 26.11 -7.77
N PRO A 90 14.28 26.53 -8.52
CA PRO A 90 15.47 27.18 -7.94
C PRO A 90 15.16 28.47 -7.16
N ALA A 91 14.05 29.14 -7.47
CA ALA A 91 13.65 30.38 -6.78
C ALA A 91 12.99 30.13 -5.42
N ALA A 92 12.47 28.93 -5.21
CA ALA A 92 11.84 28.49 -3.97
C ALA A 92 12.21 27.04 -3.67
N PRO A 93 13.46 26.76 -3.27
CA PRO A 93 13.90 25.42 -2.93
C PRO A 93 13.01 24.80 -1.84
N TYR A 94 12.81 23.50 -1.90
CA TYR A 94 12.02 22.77 -0.92
C TYR A 94 12.42 23.12 0.53
N LEU A 95 11.46 23.29 1.41
CA LEU A 95 11.59 23.71 2.81
C LEU A 95 12.20 25.11 3.03
N SER A 96 12.43 25.90 1.99
CA SER A 96 12.88 27.29 2.15
C SER A 96 11.73 28.22 2.55
N PRO A 97 12.01 29.41 3.12
CA PRO A 97 10.97 30.42 3.39
C PRO A 97 10.14 30.78 2.15
N ALA A 98 10.78 30.83 0.96
CA ALA A 98 10.10 31.09 -0.31
C ALA A 98 9.18 29.94 -0.73
N TYR A 99 9.54 28.70 -0.44
CA TYR A 99 8.68 27.53 -0.64
C TYR A 99 7.43 27.64 0.23
N PHE A 100 7.58 27.89 1.52
CA PHE A 100 6.44 28.02 2.43
C PHE A 100 5.56 29.24 2.14
N GLU A 101 6.10 30.27 1.52
CA GLU A 101 5.25 31.36 1.01
C GLU A 101 4.35 30.88 -0.14
N ASN A 102 4.88 30.07 -1.07
CA ASN A 102 4.07 29.45 -2.12
C ASN A 102 3.02 28.48 -1.53
N VAL A 103 3.38 27.71 -0.48
CA VAL A 103 2.44 26.82 0.23
C VAL A 103 1.28 27.64 0.81
N ARG A 104 1.56 28.76 1.51
CA ARG A 104 0.50 29.63 2.06
C ARG A 104 -0.42 30.15 0.95
N ILE A 105 0.18 30.64 -0.14
CA ILE A 105 -0.58 31.16 -1.29
C ILE A 105 -1.46 30.04 -1.88
N ALA A 106 -0.94 28.84 -2.04
CA ALA A 106 -1.69 27.73 -2.61
C ALA A 106 -2.88 27.33 -1.72
N VAL A 107 -2.66 27.23 -0.42
CA VAL A 107 -3.74 26.93 0.56
C VAL A 107 -4.78 28.05 0.57
N GLU A 108 -4.39 29.34 0.58
CA GLU A 108 -5.32 30.46 0.49
C GLU A 108 -6.17 30.43 -0.79
N GLU A 109 -5.52 30.18 -1.94
CA GLU A 109 -6.21 30.16 -3.25
C GLU A 109 -7.09 28.90 -3.41
N ALA A 110 -6.68 27.74 -2.87
CA ALA A 110 -7.49 26.55 -2.83
C ALA A 110 -8.75 26.74 -1.95
N LYS A 111 -8.57 27.30 -0.75
CA LYS A 111 -9.67 27.65 0.18
C LYS A 111 -10.74 28.55 -0.47
N LYS A 112 -10.32 29.59 -1.19
CA LYS A 112 -11.24 30.49 -1.93
C LYS A 112 -12.10 29.75 -2.98
N ARG A 113 -11.60 28.62 -3.50
CA ARG A 113 -12.25 27.82 -4.53
C ARG A 113 -13.04 26.64 -3.99
N GLY A 114 -12.98 26.38 -2.67
CA GLY A 114 -13.53 25.17 -2.04
C GLY A 114 -12.80 23.91 -2.53
N MET A 115 -11.49 24.02 -2.77
CA MET A 115 -10.61 22.93 -3.17
C MET A 115 -9.72 22.47 -2.04
N HIS A 116 -9.17 21.28 -2.15
CA HIS A 116 -8.29 20.66 -1.18
C HIS A 116 -6.93 20.38 -1.76
N LEU A 117 -5.92 20.35 -0.87
CA LEU A 117 -4.54 20.09 -1.25
C LEU A 117 -3.97 18.93 -0.42
N TRP A 118 -3.05 18.23 -1.06
CA TRP A 118 -2.10 17.30 -0.47
C TRP A 118 -0.71 17.75 -0.86
N PHE A 119 0.29 17.46 -0.05
CA PHE A 119 1.67 17.74 -0.40
C PHE A 119 2.51 16.48 -0.31
N ASP A 120 3.53 16.38 -1.16
CA ASP A 120 4.56 15.38 -0.93
C ASP A 120 5.14 15.54 0.47
N ASP A 121 5.40 14.41 1.11
CA ASP A 121 6.07 14.36 2.41
C ASP A 121 7.55 14.70 2.32
N ASP A 122 8.11 14.72 1.09
CA ASP A 122 9.51 15.06 0.81
C ASP A 122 9.66 15.96 -0.43
N GLY A 123 10.89 16.29 -0.79
CA GLY A 123 11.26 17.14 -1.92
C GLY A 123 11.22 16.44 -3.28
N GLY A 124 10.65 15.28 -3.38
CA GLY A 124 10.51 14.41 -4.55
C GLY A 124 10.81 12.95 -4.22
N TYR A 125 11.00 12.15 -5.24
CA TYR A 125 11.17 10.69 -5.20
C TYR A 125 12.57 10.23 -4.72
N PRO A 126 12.67 9.14 -3.93
CA PRO A 126 11.62 8.57 -3.08
C PRO A 126 11.50 9.35 -1.78
N SER A 127 10.46 9.09 -0.97
CA SER A 127 10.35 9.66 0.38
C SER A 127 11.51 9.23 1.28
N GLY A 128 11.97 10.12 2.18
CA GLY A 128 12.92 9.78 3.24
C GLY A 128 14.29 10.47 3.18
N PHE A 129 14.54 11.37 2.20
CA PHE A 129 15.81 12.15 2.17
C PHE A 129 15.68 13.55 2.79
N ALA A 130 14.47 13.96 3.16
CA ALA A 130 14.16 15.27 3.76
C ALA A 130 14.79 16.46 2.98
N GLY A 131 14.65 16.47 1.65
CA GLY A 131 15.26 17.48 0.79
C GLY A 131 16.79 17.52 0.85
N GLY A 132 17.46 16.45 1.26
CA GLY A 132 18.92 16.34 1.42
C GLY A 132 19.44 16.71 2.81
N MET A 133 18.55 16.86 3.80
CA MET A 133 18.95 17.26 5.15
C MET A 133 19.73 16.18 5.90
N PHE A 134 19.51 14.89 5.62
CA PHE A 134 20.32 13.83 6.21
C PHE A 134 21.76 13.98 5.78
N THR A 135 22.05 14.02 4.49
CA THR A 135 23.40 14.23 3.95
C THR A 135 24.08 15.48 4.51
N GLU A 136 23.30 16.57 4.71
CA GLU A 136 23.87 17.84 5.16
C GLU A 136 24.13 17.89 6.67
N LYS A 137 23.22 17.33 7.48
CA LYS A 137 23.20 17.55 8.94
C LYS A 137 23.44 16.31 9.78
N ARG A 138 23.04 15.15 9.28
CA ARG A 138 23.08 13.88 10.03
C ARG A 138 23.44 12.69 9.12
N PRO A 139 24.63 12.77 8.42
CA PRO A 139 25.07 11.64 7.59
C PRO A 139 25.38 10.37 8.40
N ASP A 140 25.43 10.46 9.72
CA ASP A 140 25.51 9.33 10.64
C ASP A 140 24.20 8.53 10.75
N LEU A 141 23.08 9.07 10.27
CA LEU A 141 21.78 8.44 10.22
C LEU A 141 21.35 8.09 8.78
N ASP A 142 22.28 8.16 7.83
CA ASP A 142 22.01 7.69 6.48
C ASP A 142 21.77 6.18 6.47
N MET A 143 21.00 5.73 5.51
CA MET A 143 20.59 4.33 5.33
C MET A 143 21.80 3.39 5.24
N GLU A 144 21.73 2.27 5.94
CA GLU A 144 22.78 1.26 6.01
C GLU A 144 22.36 -0.07 5.37
N ALA A 145 23.32 -0.77 4.79
CA ALA A 145 23.16 -2.10 4.21
C ALA A 145 24.05 -3.12 4.92
N LEU A 146 23.52 -4.32 5.15
CA LEU A 146 24.31 -5.50 5.39
C LEU A 146 25.03 -5.90 4.09
N VAL A 147 26.35 -5.97 4.10
CA VAL A 147 27.16 -6.30 2.94
C VAL A 147 27.96 -7.58 3.15
N GLU A 148 28.60 -8.05 2.07
CA GLU A 148 29.37 -9.29 2.09
C GLU A 148 30.42 -9.26 3.19
N ALA A 149 30.57 -10.39 3.90
CA ALA A 149 31.52 -10.53 5.01
C ALA A 149 32.97 -10.69 4.48
N GLU A 150 33.89 -9.99 5.13
CA GLU A 150 35.31 -10.31 4.95
C GLU A 150 35.61 -11.68 5.56
N GLN A 151 36.31 -12.56 4.83
CA GLN A 151 36.71 -13.88 5.34
C GLN A 151 38.24 -14.02 5.34
N VAL A 152 38.78 -14.44 6.47
CA VAL A 152 40.21 -14.71 6.67
C VAL A 152 40.40 -16.20 6.95
N PRO A 153 40.77 -17.03 5.95
CA PRO A 153 41.09 -18.44 6.17
C PRO A 153 42.30 -18.61 7.10
N LEU A 154 42.25 -19.61 7.99
CA LEU A 154 43.33 -19.93 8.91
C LEU A 154 43.79 -21.35 8.74
N ALA A 155 45.13 -21.56 8.84
CA ALA A 155 45.72 -22.87 8.95
C ALA A 155 45.39 -23.49 10.35
N PRO A 156 45.38 -24.84 10.45
CA PRO A 156 45.22 -25.49 11.74
C PRO A 156 46.21 -25.00 12.77
N GLY A 157 45.73 -24.60 13.96
CA GLY A 157 46.55 -24.02 15.04
C GLY A 157 46.99 -22.58 14.83
N GLN A 158 46.70 -21.95 13.73
CA GLN A 158 46.99 -20.53 13.47
C GLN A 158 46.08 -19.62 14.32
N THR A 159 46.69 -18.59 14.90
CA THR A 159 45.96 -17.56 15.64
C THR A 159 45.81 -16.31 14.79
N LEU A 160 44.58 -15.81 14.67
CA LEU A 160 44.29 -14.45 14.20
C LEU A 160 44.25 -13.52 15.44
N SER A 161 44.91 -12.38 15.35
CA SER A 161 44.79 -11.30 16.35
C SER A 161 44.78 -9.97 15.61
N ARG A 162 43.66 -9.23 15.66
CA ARG A 162 43.52 -7.90 15.08
C ARG A 162 42.38 -7.11 15.74
N PRO A 163 42.37 -5.78 15.61
CA PRO A 163 41.20 -4.98 16.01
C PRO A 163 39.96 -5.37 15.21
N LEU A 164 38.80 -5.29 15.84
CA LEU A 164 37.52 -5.31 15.13
C LEU A 164 37.38 -4.00 14.37
N GLY A 165 37.33 -4.06 13.04
CA GLY A 165 37.26 -2.89 12.18
C GLY A 165 35.95 -2.11 12.37
N GLY A 166 35.96 -0.79 12.11
CA GLY A 166 34.81 0.09 12.37
C GLY A 166 33.54 -0.22 11.60
N LYS A 167 33.62 -0.96 10.48
CA LYS A 167 32.48 -1.43 9.69
C LYS A 167 32.11 -2.90 9.96
N SER A 168 32.86 -3.58 10.82
CA SER A 168 32.57 -4.98 11.19
C SER A 168 31.52 -5.02 12.29
N ILE A 169 30.45 -5.78 12.04
CA ILE A 169 29.35 -5.98 13.00
C ILE A 169 29.82 -6.88 14.16
N CYS A 170 30.56 -7.95 13.83
CA CYS A 170 31.11 -8.91 14.77
C CYS A 170 32.24 -9.71 14.12
N ALA A 171 32.88 -10.59 14.89
CA ALA A 171 33.78 -11.61 14.40
C ALA A 171 33.20 -13.01 14.64
N LEU A 172 33.33 -13.90 13.67
CA LEU A 172 32.79 -15.26 13.71
C LEU A 172 33.87 -16.29 13.37
N ALA A 173 33.98 -17.33 14.22
CA ALA A 173 34.71 -18.54 13.83
C ALA A 173 33.80 -19.41 12.95
N VAL A 174 34.16 -19.62 11.71
CA VAL A 174 33.37 -20.36 10.73
C VAL A 174 34.08 -21.65 10.34
N ASN A 175 33.43 -22.78 10.52
CA ASN A 175 33.89 -24.06 10.00
C ASN A 175 33.51 -24.16 8.51
N LEU A 176 34.48 -24.06 7.61
CA LEU A 176 34.25 -24.09 6.16
C LEU A 176 33.80 -25.48 5.63
N GLY A 177 33.85 -26.52 6.47
CA GLY A 177 33.38 -27.85 6.13
C GLY A 177 31.90 -28.08 6.45
N THR A 178 31.44 -27.55 7.58
CA THR A 178 30.06 -27.72 8.05
C THR A 178 29.19 -26.46 7.83
N GLY A 179 29.82 -25.31 7.64
CA GLY A 179 29.12 -24.02 7.61
C GLY A 179 28.73 -23.47 9.00
N GLU A 180 29.02 -24.20 10.06
CA GLU A 180 28.73 -23.73 11.43
C GLU A 180 29.58 -22.51 11.80
N ALA A 181 28.93 -21.52 12.41
CA ALA A 181 29.57 -20.29 12.85
C ALA A 181 29.30 -20.02 14.33
N SER A 182 30.29 -19.47 15.03
CA SER A 182 30.17 -19.05 16.43
C SER A 182 30.79 -17.67 16.62
N VAL A 183 30.19 -16.86 17.49
CA VAL A 183 30.67 -15.50 17.76
C VAL A 183 31.98 -15.55 18.51
N ILE A 184 32.96 -14.76 18.06
CA ILE A 184 34.20 -14.47 18.78
C ILE A 184 34.01 -13.13 19.46
N GLU A 185 33.92 -13.12 20.76
CA GLU A 185 33.77 -11.87 21.52
C GLU A 185 35.08 -11.06 21.49
N ALA A 186 34.98 -9.82 21.03
CA ALA A 186 36.10 -8.89 21.05
C ALA A 186 36.35 -8.40 22.50
N LYS A 187 37.58 -8.44 22.92
CA LYS A 187 38.02 -7.87 24.21
C LYS A 187 38.77 -6.56 23.96
N ASP A 188 38.33 -5.49 24.56
CA ASP A 188 38.90 -4.14 24.34
C ASP A 188 39.04 -3.78 22.85
N GLY A 189 38.05 -4.16 22.05
CA GLY A 189 38.03 -3.95 20.59
C GLY A 189 38.99 -4.86 19.82
N GLN A 190 39.64 -5.85 20.45
CA GLN A 190 40.55 -6.81 19.84
C GLN A 190 39.87 -8.19 19.68
N VAL A 191 39.94 -8.74 18.46
CA VAL A 191 39.55 -10.11 18.15
C VAL A 191 40.77 -10.98 18.19
N SER A 192 40.78 -12.04 19.00
CA SER A 192 41.85 -13.05 19.07
C SER A 192 41.22 -14.44 19.07
N TRP A 193 41.60 -15.27 18.10
CA TRP A 193 41.06 -16.62 17.97
C TRP A 193 42.07 -17.55 17.31
N THR A 194 42.19 -18.77 17.85
CA THR A 194 43.06 -19.81 17.31
C THR A 194 42.24 -20.90 16.64
N ALA A 195 42.56 -21.20 15.38
CA ALA A 195 41.89 -22.26 14.65
C ALA A 195 42.17 -23.63 15.31
N PRO A 196 41.15 -24.53 15.44
CA PRO A 196 41.36 -25.90 15.89
C PRO A 196 42.38 -26.64 15.02
N ALA A 197 43.02 -27.64 15.62
CA ALA A 197 44.02 -28.47 14.91
C ALA A 197 43.44 -29.31 13.74
N THR A 198 42.11 -29.45 13.71
CA THR A 198 41.39 -30.22 12.69
C THR A 198 40.30 -29.39 12.03
N GLY A 199 39.92 -29.72 10.81
CA GLY A 199 38.92 -28.98 10.04
C GLY A 199 39.51 -27.82 9.24
N ARG A 200 38.68 -27.21 8.41
CA ARG A 200 39.02 -25.98 7.67
C ARG A 200 38.24 -24.79 8.32
N TRP A 201 38.97 -23.79 8.72
CA TRP A 201 38.41 -22.69 9.46
C TRP A 201 38.72 -21.34 8.83
N ALA A 202 37.80 -20.40 9.00
CA ALA A 202 38.01 -18.99 8.72
C ALA A 202 37.46 -18.13 9.87
N VAL A 203 38.02 -16.94 10.02
CA VAL A 203 37.34 -15.88 10.78
C VAL A 203 36.63 -15.00 9.79
N SER A 204 35.29 -14.88 9.95
CA SER A 204 34.44 -14.05 9.12
C SER A 204 34.06 -12.78 9.88
N PHE A 205 34.08 -11.66 9.17
CA PHE A 205 33.69 -10.34 9.67
C PHE A 205 32.51 -9.82 8.85
N PRO A 206 31.25 -10.10 9.24
CA PRO A 206 30.09 -9.47 8.62
C PRO A 206 30.22 -7.95 8.71
N GLN A 207 29.89 -7.26 7.63
CA GLN A 207 30.11 -5.81 7.52
C GLN A 207 28.81 -5.09 7.16
N TRP A 208 28.77 -3.82 7.52
CA TRP A 208 27.76 -2.89 7.06
C TRP A 208 28.41 -1.78 6.23
N ALA A 209 27.61 -1.12 5.39
CA ALA A 209 28.03 0.04 4.63
C ALA A 209 26.85 0.99 4.44
N PHE A 210 27.12 2.29 4.42
CA PHE A 210 26.13 3.25 3.95
C PHE A 210 25.74 2.92 2.52
N ARG A 211 24.44 2.87 2.26
CA ARG A 211 23.88 2.62 0.95
C ARG A 211 22.47 3.19 0.89
N SER A 212 22.16 3.92 -0.15
CA SER A 212 20.80 4.36 -0.40
C SER A 212 20.44 4.22 -1.88
N GLY A 213 19.15 4.34 -2.17
CA GLY A 213 18.65 4.47 -3.54
C GLY A 213 19.03 5.80 -4.18
N VAL A 214 18.68 5.97 -5.44
CA VAL A 214 18.87 7.21 -6.17
C VAL A 214 17.68 8.13 -5.90
N THR A 215 17.93 9.31 -5.36
CA THR A 215 16.90 10.35 -5.20
C THR A 215 16.76 11.17 -6.48
N ARG A 216 15.52 11.49 -6.84
CA ARG A 216 15.18 12.21 -8.09
C ARG A 216 14.69 13.63 -7.84
N SER A 217 15.22 14.28 -6.84
CA SER A 217 14.90 15.70 -6.59
C SER A 217 16.01 16.62 -7.05
N ALA A 218 15.63 17.74 -7.67
CA ALA A 218 16.57 18.83 -7.94
C ALA A 218 17.03 19.55 -6.68
N ASN A 219 16.30 19.36 -5.59
CA ASN A 219 16.58 19.99 -4.30
C ASN A 219 17.47 19.11 -3.41
N ASN A 220 17.71 17.87 -3.80
CA ASN A 220 18.65 17.00 -3.09
C ASN A 220 20.09 17.44 -3.37
N LYS A 221 20.78 17.90 -2.33
CA LYS A 221 22.16 18.37 -2.42
C LYS A 221 23.16 17.25 -2.69
N SER A 222 22.85 16.00 -2.32
CA SER A 222 23.69 14.85 -2.62
C SER A 222 23.72 14.55 -4.13
N GLY A 223 22.69 14.98 -4.86
CA GLY A 223 22.58 14.84 -6.31
C GLY A 223 22.53 13.38 -6.79
N ALA A 224 22.16 13.19 -8.06
CA ALA A 224 22.08 11.86 -8.68
C ALA A 224 23.44 11.15 -8.82
N LYS A 225 24.54 11.79 -8.47
CA LYS A 225 25.89 11.20 -8.50
C LYS A 225 26.27 10.50 -7.20
N ASP A 226 25.57 10.79 -6.11
CA ASP A 226 25.91 10.34 -4.78
C ASP A 226 24.81 9.43 -4.24
N GLY A 227 24.55 8.33 -4.97
CA GLY A 227 23.56 7.32 -4.60
C GLY A 227 23.93 6.51 -3.35
N GLU A 228 24.95 6.90 -2.60
CA GLU A 228 25.42 6.18 -1.43
C GLU A 228 24.99 6.79 -0.10
N HIS A 229 24.59 8.07 -0.09
CA HIS A 229 24.31 8.83 1.13
C HIS A 229 23.20 9.87 0.90
N SER A 230 21.95 9.46 0.80
CA SER A 230 20.87 10.42 0.56
C SER A 230 19.60 10.18 1.35
N LEU A 231 19.31 8.95 1.74
CA LEU A 231 18.11 8.58 2.48
C LEU A 231 18.44 8.32 3.94
N GLY A 232 17.56 8.74 4.85
CA GLY A 232 17.62 8.38 6.25
C GLY A 232 17.38 6.88 6.46
N ASP A 233 17.90 6.35 7.54
CA ASP A 233 17.71 4.93 7.92
C ASP A 233 16.28 4.70 8.42
N TYR A 234 15.39 4.19 7.56
CA TYR A 234 14.00 3.88 7.90
C TYR A 234 13.82 2.84 9.02
N LEU A 235 14.86 2.13 9.42
CA LEU A 235 14.81 1.22 10.56
C LEU A 235 15.15 1.92 11.89
N ASN A 236 15.63 3.17 11.82
CA ASN A 236 16.09 3.93 12.97
C ASN A 236 15.08 4.99 13.39
N PRO A 237 14.42 4.83 14.56
CA PRO A 237 13.37 5.78 14.99
C PRO A 237 13.88 7.21 15.22
N GLU A 238 15.19 7.44 15.38
CA GLU A 238 15.74 8.79 15.45
C GLU A 238 15.75 9.44 14.07
N ALA A 239 16.09 8.69 13.01
CA ALA A 239 16.06 9.19 11.65
C ALA A 239 14.62 9.58 11.25
N ASP A 240 13.65 8.70 11.52
CA ASP A 240 12.25 8.95 11.19
C ASP A 240 11.68 10.14 11.96
N ARG A 241 12.00 10.27 13.24
CA ARG A 241 11.64 11.44 14.03
C ARG A 241 12.21 12.75 13.45
N LEU A 242 13.44 12.72 12.93
CA LEU A 242 14.04 13.89 12.28
C LEU A 242 13.40 14.16 10.93
N PHE A 243 13.11 13.13 10.14
CA PHE A 243 12.37 13.26 8.90
C PHE A 243 11.05 14.00 9.14
N ILE A 244 10.21 13.52 10.04
CA ILE A 244 8.94 14.16 10.41
C ILE A 244 9.14 15.61 10.83
N ASN A 245 10.12 15.88 11.71
CA ASN A 245 10.37 17.21 12.21
C ASN A 245 10.86 18.20 11.13
N TRP A 246 11.63 17.73 10.17
CA TRP A 246 12.18 18.59 9.10
C TRP A 246 11.18 18.78 7.96
N THR A 247 10.33 17.79 7.69
CA THR A 247 9.36 17.81 6.59
C THR A 247 7.97 18.15 7.10
N LEU A 248 7.18 17.18 7.54
CA LEU A 248 5.76 17.30 7.89
C LEU A 248 5.50 18.42 8.91
N ALA A 249 6.22 18.44 10.03
CA ALA A 249 6.05 19.44 11.09
C ALA A 249 6.44 20.88 10.64
N SER A 250 7.17 21.03 9.55
CA SER A 250 7.50 22.36 9.03
C SER A 250 6.29 23.05 8.38
N TYR A 251 5.30 22.27 7.90
CA TYR A 251 4.06 22.79 7.36
C TYR A 251 3.12 23.33 8.45
N GLU A 252 3.16 22.77 9.67
CA GLU A 252 2.33 23.23 10.79
C GLU A 252 2.53 24.73 11.05
N LYS A 253 3.78 25.20 11.03
CA LYS A 253 4.11 26.61 11.23
C LYS A 253 3.61 27.52 10.10
N ALA A 254 3.45 26.98 8.91
CA ALA A 254 3.06 27.75 7.74
C ALA A 254 1.54 27.79 7.55
N VAL A 255 0.86 26.67 7.73
CA VAL A 255 -0.54 26.46 7.35
C VAL A 255 -1.30 25.55 8.34
N GLY A 256 -0.84 25.37 9.57
CA GLY A 256 -1.46 24.45 10.56
C GLY A 256 -2.93 24.77 10.85
N ASP A 257 -3.36 26.01 10.76
CA ASP A 257 -4.78 26.40 10.93
C ASP A 257 -5.72 25.81 9.86
N GLU A 258 -5.15 25.34 8.73
CA GLU A 258 -5.89 24.74 7.62
C GLU A 258 -5.74 23.21 7.53
N PHE A 259 -5.09 22.58 8.52
CA PHE A 259 -4.99 21.13 8.65
C PHE A 259 -6.36 20.49 8.81
N GLY A 260 -6.62 19.43 8.04
CA GLY A 260 -7.90 18.75 7.99
C GLY A 260 -9.07 19.59 7.46
N LYS A 261 -8.78 20.71 6.78
CA LYS A 261 -9.75 21.63 6.17
C LYS A 261 -9.44 21.83 4.69
N THR A 262 -8.45 22.65 4.39
CA THR A 262 -7.96 22.89 3.02
C THR A 262 -6.78 21.97 2.70
N LEU A 263 -5.88 21.73 3.65
CA LEU A 263 -4.83 20.72 3.55
C LEU A 263 -5.33 19.44 4.24
N LEU A 264 -5.54 18.38 3.44
CA LEU A 264 -6.10 17.12 3.94
C LEU A 264 -5.03 16.13 4.38
N GLY A 265 -3.82 16.18 3.78
CA GLY A 265 -2.80 15.22 4.14
C GLY A 265 -1.49 15.38 3.39
N PHE A 266 -0.64 14.37 3.57
CA PHE A 266 0.62 14.19 2.87
C PHE A 266 0.62 12.92 2.03
N ARG A 267 1.42 12.96 0.97
CA ARG A 267 1.63 11.84 0.07
C ARG A 267 3.09 11.40 0.14
N GLY A 268 3.33 10.13 0.49
CA GLY A 268 4.62 9.48 0.37
C GLY A 268 4.82 8.83 -1.00
N ASP A 269 6.08 8.67 -1.41
CA ASP A 269 6.47 8.17 -2.73
C ASP A 269 7.54 7.09 -2.62
N GLU A 270 7.15 5.83 -2.82
CA GLU A 270 8.00 4.64 -2.98
C GLU A 270 9.22 4.55 -2.03
N ALA A 271 9.03 4.78 -0.74
CA ALA A 271 10.08 4.53 0.24
C ALA A 271 10.41 3.04 0.27
N ALA A 272 11.64 2.64 -0.07
CA ALA A 272 12.01 1.24 -0.26
C ALA A 272 13.50 0.96 -0.02
N TYR A 273 13.85 -0.32 0.19
CA TYR A 273 15.20 -0.82 0.22
C TYR A 273 15.48 -1.71 -1.00
N ASN A 274 16.52 -1.41 -1.75
CA ASN A 274 16.97 -2.25 -2.87
C ASN A 274 18.22 -3.10 -2.51
N PHE A 275 18.37 -3.47 -1.23
CA PHE A 275 19.49 -4.22 -0.65
C PHE A 275 19.08 -4.83 0.69
N ASN A 276 19.93 -5.62 1.35
CA ASN A 276 19.67 -6.11 2.71
C ASN A 276 19.81 -4.97 3.72
N PRO A 277 18.71 -4.45 4.29
CA PRO A 277 18.75 -3.31 5.22
C PRO A 277 19.54 -3.63 6.50
N TRP A 278 20.16 -2.62 7.06
CA TRP A 278 20.84 -2.74 8.33
C TRP A 278 20.64 -1.48 9.17
N THR A 279 20.68 -1.64 10.49
CA THR A 279 20.74 -0.55 11.47
C THR A 279 21.56 -1.01 12.67
N PRO A 280 22.26 -0.13 13.39
CA PRO A 280 23.21 -0.54 14.45
C PRO A 280 22.61 -1.39 15.56
N ASP A 281 21.35 -1.17 15.95
CA ASP A 281 20.69 -1.94 17.01
C ASP A 281 19.95 -3.19 16.50
N PHE A 282 20.05 -3.51 15.20
CA PHE A 282 19.36 -4.64 14.58
C PHE A 282 19.55 -5.97 15.31
N PRO A 283 20.77 -6.37 15.76
CA PRO A 283 20.96 -7.62 16.50
C PRO A 283 20.16 -7.67 17.81
N ALA A 284 20.04 -6.54 18.50
CA ALA A 284 19.26 -6.45 19.74
C ALA A 284 17.75 -6.53 19.47
N GLN A 285 17.27 -5.84 18.43
CA GLN A 285 15.88 -5.92 17.96
C GLN A 285 15.53 -7.36 17.57
N PHE A 286 16.40 -7.99 16.77
CA PHE A 286 16.23 -9.35 16.32
C PHE A 286 16.14 -10.35 17.47
N LEU A 287 17.10 -10.28 18.42
CA LEU A 287 17.10 -11.15 19.60
C LEU A 287 15.81 -11.01 20.43
N ARG A 288 15.32 -9.78 20.60
CA ARG A 288 14.07 -9.54 21.33
C ARG A 288 12.86 -10.16 20.60
N ARG A 289 12.81 -10.07 19.28
CA ARG A 289 11.66 -10.54 18.47
C ARG A 289 11.74 -12.05 18.24
N LYS A 290 12.88 -12.56 17.82
CA LYS A 290 13.07 -13.95 17.38
C LYS A 290 13.61 -14.91 18.44
N GLY A 291 14.25 -14.41 19.50
CA GLY A 291 14.70 -15.20 20.64
C GLY A 291 16.01 -15.96 20.42
N TYR A 292 16.75 -15.66 19.35
CA TYR A 292 18.08 -16.20 19.08
C TYR A 292 18.99 -15.15 18.50
N ASP A 293 20.30 -15.39 18.50
CA ASP A 293 21.32 -14.47 18.00
C ASP A 293 21.46 -14.65 16.48
N ILE A 294 21.21 -13.58 15.70
CA ILE A 294 21.34 -13.59 14.24
C ILE A 294 22.81 -13.57 13.78
N ARG A 295 23.75 -13.08 14.61
CA ARG A 295 25.14 -12.86 14.19
C ARG A 295 25.79 -14.06 13.50
N PRO A 296 25.66 -15.32 13.97
CA PRO A 296 26.21 -16.49 13.29
C PRO A 296 25.71 -16.68 11.84
N TYR A 297 24.54 -16.15 11.52
CA TYR A 297 23.90 -16.31 10.19
C TYR A 297 24.18 -15.15 9.24
N LEU A 298 24.71 -14.01 9.70
CA LEU A 298 24.92 -12.82 8.88
C LEU A 298 25.68 -13.05 7.58
N PRO A 299 26.77 -13.89 7.53
CA PRO A 299 27.43 -14.15 6.26
C PRO A 299 26.52 -14.80 5.20
N ALA A 300 25.66 -15.73 5.62
CA ALA A 300 24.71 -16.37 4.75
C ALA A 300 23.57 -15.42 4.36
N VAL A 301 23.05 -14.65 5.32
CA VAL A 301 22.02 -13.62 5.08
C VAL A 301 22.50 -12.58 4.06
N ALA A 302 23.74 -12.10 4.19
CA ALA A 302 24.32 -11.14 3.25
C ALA A 302 24.47 -11.70 1.83
N ALA A 303 24.70 -13.01 1.70
CA ALA A 303 24.86 -13.68 0.42
C ALA A 303 23.52 -14.00 -0.29
N ILE A 304 22.42 -14.06 0.45
CA ILE A 304 21.10 -14.35 -0.12
C ILE A 304 20.54 -13.08 -0.76
N GLN A 305 20.16 -13.20 -2.06
CA GLN A 305 19.58 -12.11 -2.85
C GLN A 305 18.32 -12.63 -3.56
N ILE A 306 17.21 -12.67 -2.83
CA ILE A 306 15.93 -13.12 -3.37
C ILE A 306 15.18 -11.92 -3.96
N GLY A 307 14.51 -12.13 -5.09
CA GLY A 307 13.64 -11.13 -5.73
C GLY A 307 14.34 -9.94 -6.38
N ARG A 308 15.66 -9.81 -6.27
CA ARG A 308 16.38 -8.65 -6.78
C ARG A 308 16.63 -8.73 -8.26
N MET A 309 16.19 -7.74 -9.00
CA MET A 309 16.66 -7.52 -10.37
C MET A 309 18.10 -6.97 -10.31
N GLY A 310 19.03 -7.68 -10.95
CA GLY A 310 20.38 -7.15 -11.14
C GLY A 310 20.29 -5.78 -11.84
N ARG A 311 21.01 -4.77 -11.34
CA ARG A 311 21.13 -3.44 -11.97
C ARG A 311 21.36 -3.61 -13.48
N GLY A 312 20.37 -3.26 -14.32
CA GLY A 312 20.45 -3.29 -15.77
C GLY A 312 19.46 -4.18 -16.51
N ARG A 313 18.54 -4.88 -15.86
CA ARG A 313 17.50 -5.69 -16.50
C ARG A 313 16.08 -5.14 -16.30
N MET A 314 15.83 -3.93 -16.68
CA MET A 314 14.47 -3.58 -17.09
C MET A 314 14.20 -4.26 -18.44
N GLY A 315 13.23 -5.21 -18.48
CA GLY A 315 12.79 -5.88 -19.71
C GLY A 315 13.44 -7.22 -20.05
N GLY A 316 14.16 -7.86 -19.13
CA GLY A 316 14.55 -9.27 -19.29
C GLY A 316 13.38 -10.20 -18.97
N PRO A 317 13.36 -11.44 -19.51
CA PRO A 317 12.37 -12.42 -19.11
C PRO A 317 12.45 -12.64 -17.60
N PRO A 318 11.29 -12.77 -16.90
CA PRO A 318 11.28 -13.03 -15.47
C PRO A 318 12.09 -14.33 -15.19
N PRO A 319 12.79 -14.41 -14.04
CA PRO A 319 13.49 -15.62 -13.67
C PRO A 319 12.52 -16.80 -13.60
N ALA A 320 13.03 -17.99 -13.90
CA ALA A 320 12.23 -19.21 -13.77
C ALA A 320 11.70 -19.34 -12.33
N PRO A 321 10.45 -19.80 -12.15
CA PRO A 321 9.90 -19.98 -10.82
C PRO A 321 10.74 -20.95 -10.00
N ALA A 322 11.03 -20.57 -8.78
CA ALA A 322 11.76 -21.38 -7.81
C ALA A 322 10.82 -21.80 -6.67
N ALA A 323 11.04 -23.00 -6.14
CA ALA A 323 10.41 -23.45 -4.91
C ALA A 323 11.15 -22.89 -3.69
N ALA A 324 10.49 -22.87 -2.53
CA ALA A 324 11.08 -22.45 -1.27
C ALA A 324 12.34 -23.24 -0.92
N ASN A 325 13.39 -22.53 -0.50
CA ASN A 325 14.53 -23.16 0.15
C ASN A 325 14.36 -23.07 1.68
N LEU A 326 14.27 -24.22 2.33
CA LEU A 326 13.96 -24.34 3.75
C LEU A 326 15.16 -24.72 4.62
N ASP A 327 16.40 -24.55 4.13
CA ASP A 327 17.59 -24.76 4.95
C ASP A 327 17.75 -23.72 6.06
N ALA A 328 18.65 -23.95 7.01
CA ALA A 328 18.83 -23.07 8.16
C ALA A 328 19.21 -21.63 7.78
N ALA A 329 19.96 -21.44 6.71
CA ALA A 329 20.36 -20.12 6.23
C ALA A 329 19.17 -19.32 5.69
N HIS A 330 18.31 -19.95 4.87
CA HIS A 330 17.09 -19.30 4.37
C HIS A 330 16.04 -19.09 5.45
N ARG A 331 15.95 -19.98 6.46
CA ARG A 331 15.10 -19.74 7.63
C ARG A 331 15.55 -18.54 8.45
N ALA A 332 16.86 -18.41 8.66
CA ALA A 332 17.40 -17.22 9.34
C ALA A 332 17.23 -15.95 8.49
N TYR A 333 17.34 -16.07 7.16
CA TYR A 333 17.05 -14.96 6.23
C TYR A 333 15.57 -14.56 6.27
N ALA A 334 14.64 -15.50 6.31
CA ALA A 334 13.22 -15.20 6.47
C ALA A 334 12.91 -14.50 7.81
N ASP A 335 13.56 -14.94 8.93
CA ASP A 335 13.47 -14.23 10.20
C ASP A 335 14.07 -12.83 10.15
N TYR A 336 15.18 -12.65 9.40
CA TYR A 336 15.77 -11.34 9.15
C TYR A 336 14.81 -10.44 8.36
N CYS A 337 14.18 -10.96 7.30
CA CYS A 337 13.18 -10.21 6.52
C CYS A 337 11.96 -9.82 7.35
N ASP A 338 11.46 -10.71 8.18
CA ASP A 338 10.35 -10.45 9.07
C ASP A 338 10.65 -9.32 10.07
N VAL A 339 11.87 -9.30 10.63
CA VAL A 339 12.27 -8.25 11.60
C VAL A 339 12.49 -6.90 10.93
N TRP A 340 13.22 -6.84 9.82
CA TRP A 340 13.45 -5.53 9.21
C TRP A 340 12.19 -4.93 8.60
N SER A 341 11.29 -5.76 8.04
CA SER A 341 10.01 -5.28 7.54
C SER A 341 9.08 -4.80 8.66
N ASP A 342 9.12 -5.41 9.86
CA ASP A 342 8.45 -4.88 11.04
C ASP A 342 9.00 -3.50 11.42
N LEU A 343 10.33 -3.36 11.50
CA LEU A 343 10.97 -2.08 11.86
C LEU A 343 10.66 -0.99 10.85
N PHE A 344 10.65 -1.30 9.56
CA PHE A 344 10.32 -0.37 8.50
C PHE A 344 8.86 0.12 8.62
N GLY A 345 7.92 -0.81 8.76
CA GLY A 345 6.52 -0.46 8.97
C GLY A 345 6.29 0.37 10.24
N GLU A 346 6.90 -0.04 11.37
CA GLU A 346 6.71 0.61 12.68
C GLU A 346 7.35 2.01 12.77
N ASN A 347 8.59 2.14 12.29
CA ASN A 347 9.39 3.35 12.48
C ASN A 347 9.08 4.42 11.42
N PHE A 348 9.03 4.06 10.14
CA PHE A 348 8.79 5.03 9.07
C PHE A 348 7.29 5.24 8.83
N PHE A 349 6.59 4.26 8.29
CA PHE A 349 5.19 4.43 7.85
C PHE A 349 4.25 4.73 9.02
N SER A 350 4.26 3.90 10.07
CA SER A 350 3.38 4.11 11.22
C SER A 350 3.71 5.37 12.01
N ALA A 351 4.98 5.81 12.05
CA ALA A 351 5.35 7.05 12.72
C ALA A 351 4.83 8.27 11.97
N CYS A 352 5.00 8.31 10.63
CA CYS A 352 4.45 9.38 9.79
C CYS A 352 2.92 9.41 9.83
N ALA A 353 2.27 8.24 9.71
CA ALA A 353 0.81 8.12 9.78
C ALA A 353 0.25 8.60 11.13
N ARG A 354 0.90 8.24 12.21
CA ARG A 354 0.52 8.68 13.57
C ARG A 354 0.63 10.19 13.73
N TRP A 355 1.74 10.78 13.27
CA TRP A 355 1.91 12.22 13.29
C TRP A 355 0.81 12.93 12.49
N CYS A 356 0.50 12.45 11.29
CA CYS A 356 -0.60 12.98 10.50
C CYS A 356 -1.94 12.91 11.24
N ALA A 357 -2.28 11.74 11.81
CA ALA A 357 -3.52 11.53 12.56
C ALA A 357 -3.63 12.44 13.79
N GLU A 358 -2.53 12.69 14.51
CA GLU A 358 -2.47 13.61 15.67
C GLU A 358 -2.69 15.07 15.27
N HIS A 359 -2.51 15.40 13.97
CA HIS A 359 -2.68 16.75 13.41
C HIS A 359 -3.89 16.87 12.48
N ASP A 360 -4.86 15.93 12.57
CA ASP A 360 -6.07 15.92 11.75
C ASP A 360 -5.80 15.76 10.23
N LEU A 361 -4.67 15.18 9.87
CA LEU A 361 -4.24 14.91 8.50
C LEU A 361 -4.26 13.42 8.20
N GLU A 362 -4.22 13.08 6.93
CA GLU A 362 -4.06 11.73 6.45
C GLU A 362 -2.67 11.54 5.82
N LEU A 363 -2.15 10.33 5.90
CA LEU A 363 -1.01 9.90 5.10
C LEU A 363 -1.50 8.92 4.05
N GLN A 364 -1.24 9.25 2.78
CA GLN A 364 -1.41 8.33 1.66
C GLN A 364 -0.04 8.00 1.08
N THR A 365 0.18 6.75 0.69
CA THR A 365 1.40 6.33 0.02
C THR A 365 1.21 4.98 -0.67
N HIS A 366 2.09 4.69 -1.60
CA HIS A 366 2.33 3.38 -2.17
C HIS A 366 3.80 3.00 -1.98
N ILE A 367 4.18 1.78 -2.36
CA ILE A 367 5.53 1.25 -2.24
C ILE A 367 6.04 0.72 -3.59
N GLU A 368 7.25 0.17 -3.67
CA GLU A 368 7.75 -0.35 -4.94
C GLU A 368 7.19 -1.76 -5.25
N HIS A 369 6.89 -2.04 -6.50
CA HIS A 369 6.66 -3.39 -7.03
C HIS A 369 5.38 -4.11 -6.57
N GLU A 370 4.28 -3.43 -6.33
CA GLU A 370 3.02 -4.07 -5.93
C GLU A 370 2.50 -5.07 -6.96
N GLU A 371 2.82 -4.90 -8.24
CA GLU A 371 2.51 -5.83 -9.31
C GLU A 371 3.35 -7.12 -9.27
N ASN A 372 4.41 -7.15 -8.43
CA ASN A 372 5.37 -8.25 -8.35
C ASN A 372 5.76 -8.57 -6.90
N LEU A 373 4.94 -9.36 -6.22
CA LEU A 373 5.10 -9.65 -4.79
C LEU A 373 6.49 -10.17 -4.37
N PRO A 374 7.22 -11.01 -5.14
CA PRO A 374 8.61 -11.37 -4.81
C PRO A 374 9.58 -10.18 -4.84
N MET A 375 9.38 -9.23 -5.74
CA MET A 375 10.19 -8.01 -5.78
C MET A 375 9.82 -7.07 -4.65
N LEU A 376 8.54 -6.84 -4.40
CA LEU A 376 8.03 -6.11 -3.24
C LEU A 376 8.63 -6.68 -1.94
N ALA A 377 8.58 -8.01 -1.74
CA ALA A 377 9.15 -8.64 -0.55
C ALA A 377 10.66 -8.40 -0.37
N SER A 378 11.39 -8.10 -1.45
CA SER A 378 12.81 -7.78 -1.40
C SER A 378 13.10 -6.29 -1.22
N ALA A 379 12.19 -5.41 -1.65
CA ALA A 379 12.33 -3.96 -1.57
C ALA A 379 11.68 -3.37 -0.30
N ASP A 380 10.51 -3.89 0.06
CA ASP A 380 9.66 -3.32 1.11
C ASP A 380 9.34 -4.32 2.24
N GLY A 381 9.70 -5.59 2.03
CA GLY A 381 9.48 -6.67 2.99
C GLY A 381 8.08 -7.23 2.98
N ASP A 382 7.08 -6.43 3.36
CA ASP A 382 5.69 -6.86 3.40
C ASP A 382 4.73 -5.66 3.26
N PHE A 383 3.83 -5.72 2.28
CA PHE A 383 2.87 -4.66 1.99
C PHE A 383 2.01 -4.33 3.22
N PHE A 384 1.46 -5.34 3.88
CA PHE A 384 0.52 -5.11 4.98
C PHE A 384 1.20 -4.55 6.23
N LYS A 385 2.49 -4.80 6.43
CA LYS A 385 3.27 -4.17 7.50
C LYS A 385 3.48 -2.69 7.25
N CYS A 386 3.80 -2.31 6.02
CA CYS A 386 3.98 -0.91 5.63
C CYS A 386 2.66 -0.12 5.70
N MET A 387 1.54 -0.73 5.25
CA MET A 387 0.26 -0.04 5.07
C MET A 387 -0.67 -0.10 6.29
N ARG A 388 -0.32 -0.82 7.35
CA ARG A 388 -1.22 -1.14 8.48
C ARG A 388 -1.86 0.06 9.15
N ASP A 389 -1.11 1.12 9.37
CA ASP A 389 -1.55 2.28 10.13
C ASP A 389 -1.82 3.52 9.24
N LEU A 390 -1.70 3.37 7.91
CA LEU A 390 -1.98 4.45 6.98
C LEU A 390 -3.47 4.71 6.85
N ALA A 391 -3.82 5.99 6.78
CA ALA A 391 -5.19 6.41 6.53
C ALA A 391 -5.66 6.02 5.12
N VAL A 392 -4.77 6.14 4.13
CA VAL A 392 -5.05 5.85 2.73
C VAL A 392 -3.95 4.96 2.15
N PRO A 393 -4.01 3.63 2.36
CA PRO A 393 -3.13 2.68 1.69
C PRO A 393 -3.24 2.77 0.18
N GLY A 394 -2.12 2.64 -0.53
CA GLY A 394 -2.08 2.83 -1.97
C GLY A 394 -1.28 1.79 -2.74
N ILE A 395 -1.48 1.86 -4.05
CA ILE A 395 -0.68 1.18 -5.08
C ILE A 395 -0.41 2.15 -6.23
N ASP A 396 0.50 1.82 -7.13
CA ASP A 396 0.58 2.51 -8.41
C ASP A 396 0.09 1.62 -9.59
N VAL A 397 -0.45 2.28 -10.61
CA VAL A 397 -0.80 1.67 -11.90
C VAL A 397 -0.19 2.52 -13.00
N ILE A 398 1.08 2.27 -13.25
CA ILE A 398 1.94 3.06 -14.12
C ILE A 398 2.55 2.14 -15.21
N TRP A 399 3.16 2.71 -16.24
CA TRP A 399 4.03 2.04 -17.22
C TRP A 399 3.44 0.80 -17.90
N HIS A 400 2.15 0.77 -18.17
CA HIS A 400 1.46 -0.38 -18.77
C HIS A 400 1.42 -1.63 -17.88
N GLN A 401 1.46 -1.43 -16.55
CA GLN A 401 1.32 -2.54 -15.59
C GLN A 401 -0.09 -3.14 -15.59
N MET A 402 -1.08 -2.34 -15.96
CA MET A 402 -2.48 -2.75 -16.06
C MET A 402 -3.11 -2.12 -17.30
N TRP A 403 -3.72 -2.96 -18.14
CA TRP A 403 -4.41 -2.55 -19.36
C TRP A 403 -5.40 -3.63 -19.79
N ASN A 404 -6.25 -3.38 -20.78
CA ASN A 404 -7.17 -4.40 -21.29
C ASN A 404 -6.46 -5.64 -21.87
N ASP A 405 -5.19 -5.54 -22.25
CA ASP A 405 -4.33 -6.64 -22.68
C ASP A 405 -3.36 -7.14 -21.58
N VAL A 406 -3.30 -6.47 -20.43
CA VAL A 406 -2.50 -6.83 -19.25
C VAL A 406 -3.38 -6.75 -18.00
N VAL A 407 -4.24 -7.76 -17.82
CA VAL A 407 -5.17 -7.82 -16.68
C VAL A 407 -4.46 -8.37 -15.46
N THR A 408 -4.50 -7.63 -14.37
CA THR A 408 -3.89 -7.99 -13.08
C THR A 408 -4.79 -7.56 -11.92
N ASP A 409 -4.68 -8.24 -10.78
CA ASP A 409 -5.57 -8.03 -9.63
C ASP A 409 -4.83 -7.45 -8.40
N PHE A 410 -3.60 -6.95 -8.57
CA PHE A 410 -2.79 -6.42 -7.48
C PHE A 410 -3.41 -5.19 -6.75
N PRO A 411 -4.29 -4.38 -7.34
CA PRO A 411 -4.99 -3.33 -6.58
C PRO A 411 -5.76 -3.83 -5.36
N LYS A 412 -6.09 -5.12 -5.30
CA LYS A 412 -6.63 -5.75 -4.08
C LYS A 412 -5.70 -5.65 -2.86
N LEU A 413 -4.41 -5.37 -3.02
CA LEU A 413 -3.50 -5.09 -1.91
C LEU A 413 -3.95 -3.87 -1.11
N ALA A 414 -4.14 -2.73 -1.79
CA ALA A 414 -4.55 -1.49 -1.14
C ALA A 414 -5.97 -1.59 -0.55
N SER A 415 -6.94 -2.09 -1.33
CA SER A 415 -8.32 -2.22 -0.84
C SER A 415 -8.44 -3.20 0.34
N SER A 416 -7.71 -4.32 0.30
CA SER A 416 -7.69 -5.27 1.41
C SER A 416 -7.06 -4.67 2.67
N SER A 417 -5.96 -3.93 2.55
CA SER A 417 -5.35 -3.24 3.69
C SER A 417 -6.31 -2.23 4.30
N THR A 418 -6.98 -1.44 3.47
CA THR A 418 -8.02 -0.49 3.86
C THR A 418 -9.15 -1.17 4.63
N HIS A 419 -9.70 -2.27 4.09
CA HIS A 419 -10.79 -3.02 4.70
C HIS A 419 -10.37 -3.66 6.04
N LEU A 420 -9.21 -4.30 6.10
CA LEU A 420 -8.70 -4.94 7.32
C LEU A 420 -8.52 -3.94 8.46
N ASN A 421 -8.08 -2.73 8.16
CA ASN A 421 -7.72 -1.73 9.16
C ASN A 421 -8.82 -0.71 9.46
N GLY A 422 -9.95 -0.73 8.74
CA GLY A 422 -11.14 0.09 9.02
C GLY A 422 -11.02 1.52 8.49
N HIS A 423 -10.31 1.68 7.37
CA HIS A 423 -10.20 2.95 6.65
C HIS A 423 -11.21 3.02 5.48
N PRO A 424 -11.64 4.20 5.05
CA PRO A 424 -12.59 4.34 3.95
C PRO A 424 -11.95 4.26 2.56
N GLN A 425 -10.71 4.75 2.40
CA GLN A 425 -10.13 5.01 1.10
C GLN A 425 -8.90 4.15 0.80
N ALA A 426 -8.86 3.63 -0.43
CA ALA A 426 -7.71 2.97 -1.05
C ALA A 426 -7.31 3.76 -2.30
N MET A 427 -6.06 4.20 -2.37
CA MET A 427 -5.63 5.06 -3.46
C MET A 427 -4.86 4.31 -4.56
N SER A 428 -4.82 4.92 -5.74
CA SER A 428 -3.93 4.53 -6.82
C SER A 428 -3.31 5.74 -7.49
N GLU A 429 -1.97 5.80 -7.54
CA GLU A 429 -1.27 6.62 -8.51
C GLU A 429 -1.50 6.02 -9.91
N SER A 430 -2.13 6.78 -10.81
CA SER A 430 -2.55 6.24 -12.09
C SER A 430 -1.96 6.99 -13.26
N PHE A 431 -1.48 6.19 -14.25
CA PHE A 431 -1.06 6.64 -15.58
C PHE A 431 0.30 7.32 -15.68
N ALA A 432 1.17 7.27 -14.67
CA ALA A 432 2.53 7.74 -14.85
C ALA A 432 3.22 7.00 -16.01
N ALA A 433 3.95 7.75 -16.82
CA ALA A 433 4.69 7.21 -17.95
C ALA A 433 6.05 7.91 -18.08
N MET A 434 7.11 7.11 -18.18
CA MET A 434 8.46 7.65 -18.36
C MET A 434 8.69 8.14 -19.78
N ASN A 435 8.72 9.45 -20.00
CA ASN A 435 9.33 10.17 -21.14
C ASN A 435 9.19 9.47 -22.52
N GLY A 436 8.01 8.89 -22.83
CA GLY A 436 7.76 8.19 -24.09
C GLY A 436 8.30 6.76 -24.17
N ALA A 437 8.80 6.18 -23.08
CA ALA A 437 9.17 4.77 -23.04
C ALA A 437 7.92 3.86 -23.09
N TYR A 438 6.80 4.34 -22.53
CA TYR A 438 5.52 3.66 -22.55
C TYR A 438 4.43 4.60 -23.09
N PRO A 439 3.43 4.10 -23.83
CA PRO A 439 2.29 4.91 -24.24
C PRO A 439 1.49 5.31 -23.00
N THR A 440 0.97 6.55 -22.97
CA THR A 440 -0.09 6.90 -22.03
C THR A 440 -1.44 6.44 -22.60
N PRO A 441 -2.41 6.04 -21.75
CA PRO A 441 -3.72 5.63 -22.23
C PRO A 441 -4.43 6.79 -22.94
N ASP A 442 -5.25 6.48 -23.93
CA ASP A 442 -6.30 7.41 -24.36
C ASP A 442 -7.46 7.43 -23.35
N LEU A 443 -8.48 8.24 -23.59
CA LEU A 443 -9.56 8.40 -22.63
C LEU A 443 -10.37 7.12 -22.41
N SER A 444 -10.56 6.30 -23.45
CA SER A 444 -11.30 5.05 -23.36
C SER A 444 -10.51 3.99 -22.59
N GLU A 445 -9.22 3.87 -22.89
CA GLU A 445 -8.28 3.00 -22.18
C GLU A 445 -8.15 3.42 -20.70
N ALA A 446 -8.06 4.73 -20.43
CA ALA A 446 -8.05 5.26 -19.06
C ALA A 446 -9.35 4.92 -18.31
N GLY A 447 -10.49 5.01 -18.99
CA GLY A 447 -11.78 4.59 -18.45
C GLY A 447 -11.82 3.10 -18.09
N TRP A 448 -11.28 2.24 -18.94
CA TRP A 448 -11.17 0.81 -18.65
C TRP A 448 -10.28 0.55 -17.43
N ILE A 449 -9.09 1.14 -17.39
CA ILE A 449 -8.13 0.96 -16.28
C ILE A 449 -8.72 1.43 -14.95
N VAL A 450 -9.40 2.58 -14.94
CA VAL A 450 -10.08 3.10 -13.73
C VAL A 450 -11.19 2.15 -13.30
N ASN A 451 -12.04 1.68 -14.22
CA ASN A 451 -13.14 0.80 -13.87
C ASN A 451 -12.68 -0.56 -13.34
N HIS A 452 -11.59 -1.11 -13.89
CA HIS A 452 -10.99 -2.33 -13.38
C HIS A 452 -10.47 -2.14 -11.95
N GLN A 453 -9.76 -1.04 -11.69
CA GLN A 453 -9.31 -0.69 -10.35
C GLN A 453 -10.47 -0.47 -9.38
N ILE A 454 -11.55 0.21 -9.79
CA ILE A 454 -12.76 0.39 -8.96
C ILE A 454 -13.37 -0.97 -8.62
N ALA A 455 -13.49 -1.89 -9.59
CA ALA A 455 -14.00 -3.24 -9.35
C ALA A 455 -13.12 -4.06 -8.39
N LEU A 456 -11.85 -3.67 -8.23
CA LEU A 456 -10.89 -4.23 -7.26
C LEU A 456 -10.82 -3.45 -5.94
N GLY A 457 -11.64 -2.39 -5.79
CA GLY A 457 -11.82 -1.66 -4.54
C GLY A 457 -11.02 -0.38 -4.38
N ILE A 458 -10.35 0.08 -5.44
CA ILE A 458 -9.75 1.43 -5.44
C ILE A 458 -10.87 2.46 -5.56
N ASN A 459 -10.85 3.44 -4.68
CA ASN A 459 -11.85 4.49 -4.60
C ASN A 459 -11.27 5.90 -4.42
N HIS A 460 -9.94 6.04 -4.53
CA HIS A 460 -9.25 7.33 -4.54
C HIS A 460 -8.16 7.33 -5.60
N PHE A 461 -8.27 8.23 -6.60
CA PHE A 461 -7.36 8.25 -7.74
C PHE A 461 -6.45 9.48 -7.71
N GLU A 462 -5.16 9.25 -7.93
CA GLU A 462 -4.16 10.27 -8.23
C GLU A 462 -3.87 10.25 -9.74
N PHE A 463 -4.47 11.17 -10.48
CA PHE A 463 -4.21 11.29 -11.92
C PHE A 463 -2.86 11.98 -12.16
N MET A 464 -1.95 11.31 -12.87
CA MET A 464 -0.70 11.90 -13.33
C MET A 464 -0.96 12.72 -14.60
N SER A 465 -0.51 13.84 -14.85
CA SER A 465 0.48 14.79 -14.51
C SER A 465 0.05 16.19 -14.96
N MET A 466 0.04 17.10 -14.04
CA MET A 466 -0.03 18.53 -14.36
C MET A 466 1.22 19.21 -13.85
N ARG A 467 1.76 20.18 -14.59
CA ARG A 467 2.94 20.96 -14.17
C ARG A 467 2.64 22.45 -14.19
N ALA A 468 2.82 23.08 -13.04
CA ALA A 468 2.77 24.53 -12.93
C ALA A 468 3.98 25.15 -13.65
N SER A 469 3.75 26.15 -14.46
CA SER A 469 4.81 26.87 -15.18
C SER A 469 4.35 28.28 -15.54
N THR A 470 5.24 29.26 -15.44
CA THR A 470 5.01 30.64 -15.92
C THR A 470 4.78 30.70 -17.44
N ASN A 471 5.17 29.67 -18.18
CA ASN A 471 5.06 29.62 -19.65
C ASN A 471 3.69 29.12 -20.17
N GLY A 472 2.71 28.91 -19.31
CA GLY A 472 1.31 28.83 -19.70
C GLY A 472 0.80 27.51 -20.28
N THR A 473 1.54 26.40 -20.19
CA THR A 473 1.07 25.10 -20.68
C THR A 473 0.64 24.19 -19.53
N VAL A 474 -0.55 24.43 -19.02
CA VAL A 474 -1.23 23.48 -18.14
C VAL A 474 -1.86 22.38 -18.99
N GLY A 475 -1.58 21.13 -18.68
CA GLY A 475 -2.18 19.99 -19.38
C GLY A 475 -1.51 19.57 -20.68
N ALA A 476 -0.64 20.36 -21.26
CA ALA A 476 0.21 19.92 -22.37
C ALA A 476 1.47 19.27 -21.79
N GLY A 477 1.79 18.10 -22.27
CA GLY A 477 2.92 17.30 -21.79
C GLY A 477 4.21 18.09 -21.57
N ALA A 478 5.08 17.54 -20.75
CA ALA A 478 6.32 18.20 -20.42
C ALA A 478 7.03 18.71 -21.67
N PRO A 479 7.54 19.97 -21.66
CA PRO A 479 8.43 20.37 -22.71
C PRO A 479 9.61 19.40 -22.77
N PRO A 480 10.16 19.11 -23.94
CA PRO A 480 11.31 18.23 -24.06
C PRO A 480 12.38 18.73 -23.09
N ARG A 481 12.85 17.86 -22.20
CA ARG A 481 13.96 18.20 -21.30
C ARG A 481 15.12 18.68 -22.14
N PRO A 482 15.83 19.76 -21.76
CA PRO A 482 17.15 20.01 -22.31
C PRO A 482 17.97 18.71 -22.19
N GLN A 483 18.76 18.39 -23.16
CA GLN A 483 19.46 17.13 -23.42
C GLN A 483 20.52 16.74 -22.34
N GLU A 484 20.34 17.09 -21.09
CA GLU A 484 21.20 16.69 -19.97
C GLU A 484 20.51 15.65 -19.08
N SER A 485 20.05 14.56 -19.67
CA SER A 485 19.69 13.37 -18.92
C SER A 485 20.97 12.61 -18.55
N LEU A 486 21.31 12.61 -17.27
CA LEU A 486 22.40 11.81 -16.69
C LEU A 486 22.03 10.31 -16.51
N LEU A 487 20.87 9.90 -16.95
CA LEU A 487 20.50 8.48 -16.99
C LEU A 487 21.15 7.82 -18.21
N PRO A 488 21.72 6.59 -18.08
CA PRO A 488 22.18 5.83 -19.23
C PRO A 488 21.03 5.74 -20.24
N ARG A 489 21.31 6.03 -21.50
CA ARG A 489 20.36 5.92 -22.59
C ARG A 489 19.79 4.51 -22.61
N MET A 490 18.54 4.37 -22.14
CA MET A 490 17.74 3.22 -22.52
C MET A 490 17.61 3.23 -24.03
N PRO A 491 17.70 2.09 -24.71
CA PRO A 491 17.56 2.03 -26.15
C PRO A 491 16.19 2.61 -26.49
N THR A 492 16.17 3.75 -27.18
CA THR A 492 14.97 4.37 -27.71
C THR A 492 14.30 3.35 -28.63
N PRO A 493 13.03 2.99 -28.42
CA PRO A 493 12.30 2.22 -29.40
C PRO A 493 12.32 3.03 -30.71
N ALA A 494 12.91 2.45 -31.76
CA ALA A 494 12.89 3.07 -33.06
C ALA A 494 11.42 3.13 -33.54
N ARG A 495 10.96 4.33 -33.84
CA ARG A 495 9.74 4.71 -34.55
C ARG A 495 8.51 5.06 -33.74
N GLY A 496 8.13 6.30 -33.95
CA GLY A 496 6.89 6.92 -33.52
C GLY A 496 7.06 7.47 -32.11
N ALA A 497 7.68 8.64 -31.99
CA ALA A 497 7.62 9.41 -30.74
C ALA A 497 6.14 9.48 -30.34
N ALA A 498 5.79 8.83 -29.23
CA ALA A 498 4.49 9.08 -28.62
C ALA A 498 4.39 10.59 -28.40
N PRO A 499 3.25 11.23 -28.66
CA PRO A 499 3.12 12.66 -28.44
C PRO A 499 3.53 12.97 -27.00
N ALA A 500 4.35 13.99 -26.82
CA ALA A 500 4.75 14.45 -25.51
C ALA A 500 3.51 14.92 -24.76
N GLY A 501 3.03 14.13 -23.79
CA GLY A 501 1.88 14.47 -22.97
C GLY A 501 1.02 13.26 -22.59
N TYR A 502 0.17 13.48 -21.61
CA TYR A 502 -0.82 12.49 -21.19
C TYR A 502 -2.04 12.57 -22.12
N ARG A 503 -2.25 11.55 -22.95
CA ARG A 503 -3.30 11.50 -23.97
C ARG A 503 -4.69 11.69 -23.37
N TYR A 504 -4.99 10.97 -22.29
CA TYR A 504 -6.27 11.06 -21.60
C TYR A 504 -6.56 12.46 -21.05
N LEU A 505 -5.55 13.13 -20.47
CA LEU A 505 -5.69 14.47 -19.89
C LEU A 505 -5.88 15.56 -20.96
N SER A 506 -5.38 15.30 -22.16
CA SER A 506 -5.53 16.23 -23.31
C SER A 506 -6.86 16.06 -24.03
N ASP A 507 -7.65 15.04 -23.71
CA ASP A 507 -8.97 14.82 -24.32
C ASP A 507 -9.99 15.83 -23.75
N PRO A 508 -10.75 16.55 -24.58
CA PRO A 508 -11.77 17.50 -24.11
C PRO A 508 -12.86 16.88 -23.22
N LYS A 509 -13.04 15.57 -23.26
CA LYS A 509 -14.01 14.83 -22.44
C LYS A 509 -13.43 14.30 -21.12
N PHE A 510 -12.14 14.55 -20.82
CA PHE A 510 -11.58 14.16 -19.54
C PHE A 510 -12.38 14.66 -18.32
N PRO A 511 -12.94 15.90 -18.33
CA PRO A 511 -13.80 16.36 -17.23
C PRO A 511 -15.06 15.49 -17.02
N GLU A 512 -15.57 14.83 -18.06
CA GLU A 512 -16.70 13.91 -17.96
C GLU A 512 -16.27 12.60 -17.27
N LEU A 513 -15.09 12.09 -17.63
CA LEU A 513 -14.48 10.92 -16.95
C LEU A 513 -14.20 11.23 -15.47
N ALA A 514 -13.60 12.37 -15.15
CA ALA A 514 -13.34 12.76 -13.76
C ALA A 514 -14.63 12.88 -12.93
N ALA A 515 -15.68 13.47 -13.49
CA ALA A 515 -16.99 13.55 -12.83
C ALA A 515 -17.62 12.16 -12.62
N TYR A 516 -17.51 11.27 -13.61
CA TYR A 516 -17.93 9.88 -13.49
C TYR A 516 -17.20 9.15 -12.37
N VAL A 517 -15.87 9.27 -12.33
CA VAL A 517 -15.04 8.64 -11.30
C VAL A 517 -15.44 9.15 -9.92
N ASN A 518 -15.50 10.46 -9.72
CA ASN A 518 -15.84 11.06 -8.43
C ASN A 518 -17.24 10.61 -7.92
N ARG A 519 -18.23 10.47 -8.80
CA ARG A 519 -19.57 9.96 -8.43
C ARG A 519 -19.54 8.50 -8.03
N THR A 520 -18.81 7.67 -8.78
CA THR A 520 -18.70 6.23 -8.52
C THR A 520 -17.97 5.98 -7.21
N THR A 521 -16.80 6.61 -7.05
CA THR A 521 -15.97 6.44 -5.87
C THR A 521 -16.62 6.99 -4.62
N TYR A 522 -17.33 8.11 -4.69
CA TYR A 522 -18.10 8.65 -3.57
C TYR A 522 -19.07 7.62 -2.98
N VAL A 523 -19.82 6.90 -3.83
CA VAL A 523 -20.75 5.87 -3.34
C VAL A 523 -19.97 4.68 -2.74
N LEU A 524 -18.84 4.32 -3.35
CA LEU A 524 -18.02 3.20 -2.89
C LEU A 524 -17.14 3.52 -1.68
N ASP A 525 -16.98 4.78 -1.32
CA ASP A 525 -16.41 5.22 -0.05
C ASP A 525 -17.38 5.02 1.12
N GLN A 526 -18.68 4.95 0.82
CA GLN A 526 -19.70 4.85 1.85
C GLN A 526 -19.93 3.41 2.31
N GLY A 527 -20.37 3.26 3.56
CA GLY A 527 -20.76 1.98 4.11
C GLY A 527 -19.57 1.03 4.35
N ARG A 528 -19.85 -0.25 4.44
CA ARG A 528 -18.88 -1.31 4.76
C ARG A 528 -18.59 -2.17 3.54
N PRO A 529 -17.36 -2.72 3.41
CA PRO A 529 -17.06 -3.70 2.37
C PRO A 529 -17.94 -4.95 2.49
N GLY A 530 -18.28 -5.54 1.34
CA GLY A 530 -19.20 -6.68 1.28
C GLY A 530 -18.53 -8.05 1.12
N ALA A 531 -17.26 -8.14 0.68
CA ALA A 531 -16.61 -9.42 0.40
C ALA A 531 -16.61 -10.38 1.61
N GLU A 532 -16.94 -11.65 1.38
CA GLU A 532 -17.08 -12.68 2.42
C GLU A 532 -15.94 -13.71 2.41
N ILE A 533 -14.97 -13.56 1.53
CA ILE A 533 -13.84 -14.46 1.35
C ILE A 533 -12.55 -13.73 1.66
N GLY A 534 -11.73 -14.27 2.58
CA GLY A 534 -10.35 -13.88 2.75
C GLY A 534 -9.44 -14.86 1.99
N VAL A 535 -8.49 -14.36 1.21
CA VAL A 535 -7.45 -15.19 0.59
C VAL A 535 -6.11 -14.86 1.24
N TYR A 536 -5.48 -15.89 1.82
CA TYR A 536 -4.20 -15.71 2.50
C TYR A 536 -3.10 -15.35 1.51
N ILE A 537 -2.42 -14.21 1.76
CA ILE A 537 -1.26 -13.80 0.99
C ILE A 537 0.00 -14.47 1.56
N PRO A 538 0.75 -15.24 0.77
CA PRO A 538 1.88 -16.01 1.28
C PRO A 538 3.18 -15.19 1.33
N SER A 539 3.18 -13.99 1.96
CA SER A 539 4.32 -13.06 1.99
C SER A 539 5.61 -13.73 2.46
N SER A 540 5.54 -14.55 3.51
CA SER A 540 6.71 -15.27 4.03
C SER A 540 7.34 -16.23 3.02
N SER A 541 6.57 -16.77 2.06
CA SER A 541 7.08 -17.65 1.02
C SER A 541 8.13 -16.96 0.15
N PHE A 542 7.96 -15.66 -0.10
CA PHE A 542 8.90 -14.89 -0.93
C PHE A 542 10.25 -14.72 -0.24
N TRP A 543 10.27 -14.63 1.10
CA TRP A 543 11.51 -14.59 1.88
C TRP A 543 12.29 -15.93 1.84
N PHE A 544 11.61 -17.04 1.53
CA PHE A 544 12.23 -18.33 1.26
C PHE A 544 12.62 -18.55 -0.20
N GLY A 545 12.47 -17.52 -1.05
CA GLY A 545 12.73 -17.60 -2.49
C GLY A 545 11.67 -18.36 -3.28
N ASP A 546 10.50 -18.61 -2.71
CA ASP A 546 9.39 -19.29 -3.37
C ASP A 546 8.66 -18.35 -4.35
N THR A 547 9.25 -18.12 -5.49
CA THR A 547 8.61 -17.31 -6.55
C THR A 547 7.51 -18.08 -7.30
N ALA A 548 7.41 -19.39 -7.12
CA ALA A 548 6.34 -20.20 -7.70
C ALA A 548 5.00 -19.92 -7.01
N SER A 549 5.00 -19.68 -5.70
CA SER A 549 3.78 -19.38 -4.94
C SER A 549 3.11 -18.08 -5.40
N ASN A 550 3.86 -17.09 -5.88
CA ASN A 550 3.29 -15.86 -6.44
C ASN A 550 2.33 -16.15 -7.60
N ARG A 551 2.78 -16.95 -8.56
CA ARG A 551 1.95 -17.31 -9.72
C ARG A 551 0.71 -18.11 -9.33
N THR A 552 0.87 -19.01 -8.36
CA THR A 552 -0.24 -19.81 -7.84
C THR A 552 -1.26 -18.94 -7.11
N PHE A 553 -0.79 -18.00 -6.29
CA PHE A 553 -1.64 -17.03 -5.60
C PHE A 553 -2.42 -16.14 -6.58
N LEU A 554 -1.74 -15.51 -7.54
CA LEU A 554 -2.38 -14.63 -8.52
C LEU A 554 -3.40 -15.38 -9.38
N ARG A 555 -3.11 -16.62 -9.80
CA ARG A 555 -4.05 -17.45 -10.55
C ARG A 555 -5.29 -17.80 -9.73
N LEU A 556 -5.13 -18.15 -8.46
CA LEU A 556 -6.25 -18.41 -7.55
C LEU A 556 -7.14 -17.18 -7.43
N VAL A 557 -6.56 -16.02 -7.17
CA VAL A 557 -7.29 -14.74 -7.04
C VAL A 557 -8.06 -14.43 -8.31
N HIS A 558 -7.37 -14.43 -9.46
CA HIS A 558 -7.99 -14.12 -10.75
C HIS A 558 -9.15 -15.07 -11.06
N SER A 559 -8.94 -16.38 -10.89
CA SER A 559 -10.00 -17.38 -11.16
C SER A 559 -11.22 -17.23 -10.23
N LEU A 560 -11.03 -16.82 -8.97
CA LEU A 560 -12.15 -16.52 -8.06
C LEU A 560 -12.95 -15.30 -8.56
N LEU A 561 -12.28 -14.24 -8.97
CA LEU A 561 -12.91 -13.03 -9.48
C LEU A 561 -13.67 -13.29 -10.81
N GLU A 562 -13.16 -14.16 -11.68
CA GLU A 562 -13.87 -14.60 -12.91
C GLU A 562 -15.16 -15.36 -12.61
N HIS A 563 -15.29 -15.94 -11.40
CA HIS A 563 -16.49 -16.63 -10.92
C HIS A 563 -17.35 -15.76 -9.98
N GLN A 564 -17.19 -14.44 -10.06
CA GLN A 564 -17.88 -13.47 -9.21
C GLN A 564 -17.76 -13.79 -7.72
N ARG A 565 -16.53 -14.12 -7.27
CA ARG A 565 -16.18 -14.32 -5.87
C ARG A 565 -15.31 -13.19 -5.40
N ASP A 566 -15.93 -12.07 -4.98
CA ASP A 566 -15.18 -10.96 -4.40
C ASP A 566 -14.48 -11.40 -3.11
N LEU A 567 -13.29 -10.84 -2.88
CA LEU A 567 -12.39 -11.28 -1.84
C LEU A 567 -11.51 -10.14 -1.33
N ASP A 568 -10.93 -10.32 -0.14
CA ASP A 568 -9.81 -9.53 0.35
C ASP A 568 -8.59 -10.42 0.60
N PHE A 569 -7.40 -9.84 0.50
CA PHE A 569 -6.19 -10.50 0.95
C PHE A 569 -6.09 -10.41 2.48
N VAL A 570 -5.66 -11.48 3.11
CA VAL A 570 -5.43 -11.53 4.56
C VAL A 570 -4.03 -12.05 4.84
N ASP A 571 -3.30 -11.35 5.70
CA ASP A 571 -1.94 -11.71 6.10
C ASP A 571 -1.91 -12.49 7.43
N ASP A 572 -0.73 -12.92 7.85
CA ASP A 572 -0.53 -13.61 9.13
C ASP A 572 -0.97 -12.76 10.33
N TYR A 573 -0.72 -11.44 10.30
CA TYR A 573 -1.12 -10.56 11.39
C TYR A 573 -2.64 -10.42 11.47
N ALA A 574 -3.30 -10.29 10.34
CA ALA A 574 -4.76 -10.27 10.29
C ALA A 574 -5.34 -11.55 10.90
N LEU A 575 -4.89 -12.71 10.44
CA LEU A 575 -5.38 -14.01 10.93
C LEU A 575 -5.05 -14.25 12.41
N SER A 576 -3.85 -13.91 12.86
CA SER A 576 -3.42 -14.19 14.23
C SER A 576 -3.91 -13.19 15.26
N THR A 577 -4.11 -11.92 14.88
CA THR A 577 -4.23 -10.79 15.82
C THR A 577 -5.48 -9.92 15.58
N SER A 578 -5.66 -9.35 14.38
CA SER A 578 -6.64 -8.27 14.20
C SER A 578 -8.06 -8.76 13.91
N LEU A 579 -8.23 -9.89 13.22
CA LEU A 579 -9.54 -10.46 12.94
C LEU A 579 -10.17 -11.05 14.21
N GLN A 580 -11.42 -10.71 14.46
CA GLN A 580 -12.17 -11.18 15.62
C GLN A 580 -13.13 -12.28 15.22
N LEU A 581 -13.09 -13.42 15.92
CA LEU A 581 -14.05 -14.50 15.73
C LEU A 581 -15.41 -14.09 16.33
N ARG A 582 -16.44 -13.97 15.50
CA ARG A 582 -17.83 -13.68 15.89
C ARG A 582 -18.78 -14.68 15.24
N GLY A 583 -19.27 -15.65 16.00
CA GLY A 583 -20.01 -16.76 15.43
C GLY A 583 -19.16 -17.53 14.40
N ALA A 584 -19.69 -17.74 13.21
CA ALA A 584 -19.03 -18.42 12.09
C ALA A 584 -18.31 -17.42 11.14
N GLU A 585 -17.88 -16.26 11.63
CA GLU A 585 -17.22 -15.23 10.83
C GLU A 585 -15.94 -14.73 11.51
N LEU A 586 -14.93 -14.40 10.71
CA LEU A 586 -13.79 -13.60 11.11
C LEU A 586 -14.03 -12.15 10.69
N VAL A 587 -14.20 -11.26 11.67
CA VAL A 587 -14.62 -9.87 11.45
C VAL A 587 -13.42 -8.95 11.57
N ASN A 588 -13.19 -8.10 10.56
CA ASN A 588 -12.15 -7.10 10.53
C ASN A 588 -12.58 -5.78 11.21
N ARG A 589 -11.69 -4.78 11.19
CA ARG A 589 -11.96 -3.47 11.82
C ARG A 589 -13.04 -2.67 11.08
N SER A 590 -13.27 -2.91 9.80
CA SER A 590 -14.40 -2.33 9.05
C SER A 590 -15.77 -2.91 9.44
N GLY A 591 -15.79 -3.95 10.27
CA GLY A 591 -17.02 -4.67 10.61
C GLY A 591 -17.47 -5.64 9.52
N GLN A 592 -16.65 -5.89 8.51
CA GLN A 592 -16.87 -6.90 7.48
C GLN A 592 -16.53 -8.28 8.03
N GLY A 593 -17.36 -9.29 7.73
CA GLY A 593 -17.19 -10.67 8.20
C GLY A 593 -16.81 -11.63 7.08
N TYR A 594 -15.66 -12.28 7.20
CA TYR A 594 -15.25 -13.36 6.30
C TYR A 594 -15.86 -14.67 6.76
N ARG A 595 -16.57 -15.33 5.87
CA ARG A 595 -17.20 -16.65 6.07
C ARG A 595 -16.32 -17.80 5.59
N ALA A 596 -15.35 -17.49 4.73
CA ALA A 596 -14.34 -18.43 4.27
C ALA A 596 -12.95 -17.80 4.27
N ILE A 597 -11.92 -18.59 4.60
CA ILE A 597 -10.53 -18.27 4.39
C ILE A 597 -9.93 -19.34 3.47
N VAL A 598 -9.37 -18.90 2.34
CA VAL A 598 -8.70 -19.74 1.35
C VAL A 598 -7.19 -19.52 1.47
N ILE A 599 -6.44 -20.59 1.66
CA ILE A 599 -5.00 -20.57 1.83
C ILE A 599 -4.37 -21.30 0.65
N PRO A 600 -3.65 -20.61 -0.26
CA PRO A 600 -2.86 -21.25 -1.32
C PRO A 600 -1.63 -21.96 -0.73
N PRO A 601 -0.89 -22.76 -1.50
CA PRO A 601 0.39 -23.32 -1.08
C PRO A 601 1.33 -22.22 -0.59
N ALA A 602 1.90 -22.41 0.60
CA ALA A 602 2.80 -21.45 1.24
C ALA A 602 3.99 -22.16 1.87
N ALA A 603 5.15 -21.51 1.90
CA ALA A 603 6.32 -22.03 2.59
C ALA A 603 6.08 -22.07 4.11
N ALA A 604 5.44 -21.06 4.67
CA ALA A 604 5.13 -21.02 6.09
C ALA A 604 3.83 -20.23 6.38
N ILE A 605 3.23 -20.56 7.52
CA ILE A 605 2.13 -19.83 8.18
C ILE A 605 2.41 -19.83 9.68
N SER A 606 1.94 -18.81 10.41
CA SER A 606 2.15 -18.80 11.87
C SER A 606 1.26 -19.82 12.59
N GLU A 607 1.79 -20.39 13.70
CA GLU A 607 1.01 -21.26 14.60
C GLU A 607 -0.21 -20.53 15.19
N ALA A 608 -0.08 -19.23 15.42
CA ALA A 608 -1.17 -18.39 15.91
C ALA A 608 -2.29 -18.26 14.88
N ALA A 609 -1.96 -18.03 13.60
CA ALA A 609 -2.93 -18.01 12.51
C ALA A 609 -3.62 -19.37 12.35
N LEU A 610 -2.87 -20.47 12.35
CA LEU A 610 -3.45 -21.83 12.31
C LEU A 610 -4.38 -22.10 13.50
N GLY A 611 -4.01 -21.65 14.70
CA GLY A 611 -4.86 -21.77 15.89
C GLY A 611 -6.18 -21.00 15.74
N ARG A 612 -6.11 -19.79 15.19
CA ARG A 612 -7.31 -18.97 14.91
C ARG A 612 -8.18 -19.59 13.83
N LEU A 613 -7.58 -20.08 12.75
CA LEU A 613 -8.29 -20.76 11.67
C LEU A 613 -9.00 -22.04 12.15
N LYS A 614 -8.34 -22.81 13.03
CA LYS A 614 -8.95 -23.99 13.65
C LYS A 614 -10.16 -23.63 14.52
N ALA A 615 -10.05 -22.56 15.30
CA ALA A 615 -11.18 -22.05 16.10
C ALA A 615 -12.32 -21.56 15.20
N PHE A 616 -11.99 -20.88 14.10
CA PHE A 616 -12.96 -20.43 13.11
C PHE A 616 -13.69 -21.60 12.44
N ALA A 617 -12.97 -22.65 12.02
CA ALA A 617 -13.58 -23.86 11.48
C ALA A 617 -14.50 -24.55 12.50
N ALA A 618 -14.08 -24.64 13.77
CA ALA A 618 -14.90 -25.21 14.85
C ALA A 618 -16.18 -24.39 15.12
N ALA A 619 -16.17 -23.10 14.83
CA ALA A 619 -17.33 -22.22 14.94
C ALA A 619 -18.26 -22.26 13.70
N GLY A 620 -17.93 -23.06 12.68
CA GLY A 620 -18.70 -23.21 11.44
C GLY A 620 -18.22 -22.37 10.26
N GLY A 621 -17.11 -21.65 10.41
CA GLY A 621 -16.42 -20.96 9.30
C GLY A 621 -15.75 -21.96 8.36
N ARG A 622 -15.51 -21.57 7.12
CA ARG A 622 -14.90 -22.44 6.12
C ARG A 622 -13.43 -22.13 5.96
N VAL A 623 -12.56 -23.11 6.21
CA VAL A 623 -11.11 -23.00 5.97
C VAL A 623 -10.74 -23.98 4.87
N ILE A 624 -10.11 -23.47 3.80
CA ILE A 624 -9.82 -24.22 2.60
C ILE A 624 -8.35 -24.06 2.24
N PHE A 625 -7.59 -25.14 2.26
CA PHE A 625 -6.25 -25.21 1.69
C PHE A 625 -6.37 -25.57 0.21
N ALA A 626 -6.15 -24.57 -0.66
CA ALA A 626 -6.38 -24.73 -2.08
C ALA A 626 -5.10 -25.16 -2.80
N GLY A 627 -5.03 -26.40 -3.29
CA GLY A 627 -3.89 -26.94 -4.03
C GLY A 627 -2.72 -27.41 -3.16
N GLY A 628 -2.87 -27.42 -1.83
CA GLY A 628 -1.86 -27.90 -0.89
C GLY A 628 -1.87 -27.17 0.44
N VAL A 629 -1.15 -27.70 1.42
CA VAL A 629 -1.04 -27.13 2.76
C VAL A 629 0.30 -26.39 2.93
N PRO A 630 0.42 -25.46 3.88
CA PRO A 630 1.69 -24.82 4.23
C PRO A 630 2.75 -25.86 4.61
N GLN A 631 4.01 -25.62 4.26
CA GLN A 631 5.11 -26.55 4.55
C GLN A 631 5.57 -26.45 6.00
N LEU A 632 5.52 -25.24 6.58
CA LEU A 632 5.94 -24.97 7.95
C LEU A 632 4.86 -24.25 8.74
N ALA A 633 4.77 -24.55 10.04
CA ALA A 633 4.09 -23.76 11.04
C ALA A 633 5.17 -23.04 11.88
N MET A 634 5.11 -21.71 11.90
CA MET A 634 6.09 -20.87 12.58
C MET A 634 5.55 -20.41 13.93
N GLY A 635 6.26 -20.75 15.02
CA GLY A 635 6.01 -20.21 16.35
C GLY A 635 6.60 -18.81 16.49
N ARG A 636 7.72 -18.70 17.21
CA ARG A 636 8.42 -17.42 17.40
C ARG A 636 9.34 -17.05 16.23
N ASN A 637 9.93 -18.05 15.58
CA ASN A 637 10.90 -17.86 14.50
C ASN A 637 10.80 -18.98 13.46
N PHE A 638 11.29 -18.72 12.26
CA PHE A 638 11.33 -19.72 11.18
C PHE A 638 12.43 -20.77 11.40
N LEU A 639 13.51 -20.41 12.12
CA LEU A 639 14.61 -21.35 12.35
C LEU A 639 14.15 -22.61 13.03
N THR A 640 13.21 -22.53 13.98
CA THR A 640 12.66 -23.65 14.73
C THR A 640 11.28 -24.11 14.21
N ALA A 641 10.79 -23.53 13.12
CA ALA A 641 9.50 -23.89 12.53
C ALA A 641 9.47 -25.37 12.10
N ARG A 642 8.31 -26.00 12.22
CA ARG A 642 8.08 -27.43 11.95
C ARG A 642 6.94 -27.61 10.96
N ALA A 643 6.81 -28.80 10.41
CA ALA A 643 5.62 -29.15 9.65
C ALA A 643 4.35 -28.88 10.48
N PRO A 644 3.29 -28.34 9.90
CA PRO A 644 2.03 -28.15 10.62
C PRO A 644 1.51 -29.53 11.11
N GLY A 645 0.84 -29.53 12.25
CA GLY A 645 0.21 -30.71 12.80
C GLY A 645 -0.97 -31.18 11.95
N ASP A 646 -1.90 -31.89 12.59
CA ASP A 646 -3.13 -32.35 11.93
C ASP A 646 -4.00 -31.18 11.46
N LEU A 647 -4.27 -31.12 10.15
CA LEU A 647 -5.11 -30.14 9.47
C LEU A 647 -6.46 -30.73 9.01
N GLY A 648 -6.85 -31.93 9.48
CA GLY A 648 -8.10 -32.61 9.12
C GLY A 648 -9.37 -31.86 9.52
N TRP A 649 -9.25 -30.72 10.21
CA TRP A 649 -10.36 -29.82 10.53
C TRP A 649 -10.68 -28.82 9.39
N ALA A 650 -9.91 -28.78 8.32
CA ALA A 650 -10.08 -27.92 7.15
C ALA A 650 -10.33 -28.76 5.89
N THR A 651 -10.88 -28.13 4.85
CA THR A 651 -11.01 -28.73 3.52
C THR A 651 -9.70 -28.55 2.76
N VAL A 652 -9.26 -29.58 2.05
CA VAL A 652 -8.11 -29.50 1.14
C VAL A 652 -8.60 -29.79 -0.27
N THR A 653 -8.35 -28.86 -1.22
CA THR A 653 -8.70 -29.06 -2.63
C THR A 653 -7.46 -29.41 -3.46
N SER A 654 -7.70 -30.04 -4.61
CA SER A 654 -6.63 -30.56 -5.48
C SER A 654 -5.87 -29.49 -6.24
N ALA A 655 -6.46 -28.28 -6.42
CA ALA A 655 -5.87 -27.18 -7.17
C ALA A 655 -6.11 -25.83 -6.48
N ALA A 656 -5.18 -24.89 -6.70
CA ALA A 656 -5.31 -23.49 -6.30
C ALA A 656 -5.92 -22.67 -7.45
N GLU A 657 -7.13 -22.99 -7.82
CA GLU A 657 -7.94 -22.35 -8.85
C GLU A 657 -9.43 -22.52 -8.50
N ALA A 658 -10.31 -21.71 -9.06
CA ALA A 658 -11.75 -21.77 -8.85
C ALA A 658 -12.39 -23.02 -9.55
N THR A 659 -11.89 -24.21 -9.22
CA THR A 659 -12.45 -25.48 -9.69
C THR A 659 -13.84 -25.71 -9.07
N PRO A 660 -14.66 -26.60 -9.64
CA PRO A 660 -15.94 -27.00 -9.03
C PRO A 660 -15.77 -27.48 -7.58
N GLU A 661 -14.67 -28.16 -7.25
CA GLU A 661 -14.33 -28.62 -5.89
C GLU A 661 -14.16 -27.41 -4.94
N LEU A 662 -13.35 -26.42 -5.32
CA LEU A 662 -13.14 -25.21 -4.51
C LEU A 662 -14.43 -24.40 -4.40
N LEU A 663 -15.16 -24.20 -5.50
CA LEU A 663 -16.40 -23.42 -5.50
C LEU A 663 -17.49 -24.04 -4.61
N GLN A 664 -17.58 -25.36 -4.53
CA GLN A 664 -18.50 -26.07 -3.60
C GLN A 664 -18.05 -25.93 -2.14
N ALA A 665 -16.75 -25.85 -1.88
CA ALA A 665 -16.23 -25.65 -0.52
C ALA A 665 -16.46 -24.22 -0.02
N LEU A 666 -16.62 -23.24 -0.91
CA LEU A 666 -16.92 -21.84 -0.56
C LEU A 666 -18.39 -21.64 -0.13
N PRO A 667 -18.71 -20.59 0.63
CA PRO A 667 -20.09 -20.16 0.86
C PRO A 667 -20.84 -19.91 -0.46
N ASP A 668 -22.18 -19.92 -0.40
CA ASP A 668 -22.99 -19.49 -1.54
C ASP A 668 -22.53 -18.11 -2.04
N PRO A 669 -22.48 -17.90 -3.37
CA PRO A 669 -21.99 -16.63 -3.92
C PRO A 669 -22.87 -15.47 -3.48
N GLU A 670 -22.25 -14.35 -3.20
CA GLU A 670 -22.96 -13.10 -2.95
C GLU A 670 -23.67 -12.59 -4.20
N VAL A 671 -22.99 -12.72 -5.34
CA VAL A 671 -23.53 -12.47 -6.68
C VAL A 671 -23.52 -13.79 -7.46
N ALA A 672 -24.68 -14.31 -7.80
CA ALA A 672 -24.84 -15.49 -8.65
C ALA A 672 -25.42 -15.08 -10.00
N LEU A 673 -24.76 -15.44 -11.09
CA LEU A 673 -25.24 -15.18 -12.44
C LEU A 673 -26.01 -16.39 -13.00
N ASP A 674 -27.03 -16.15 -13.82
CA ASP A 674 -27.75 -17.19 -14.57
C ASP A 674 -26.98 -17.67 -15.81
N ALA A 675 -25.97 -16.90 -16.26
CA ALA A 675 -25.06 -17.25 -17.34
C ALA A 675 -23.61 -16.92 -16.96
N ALA A 676 -22.66 -17.73 -17.42
CA ALA A 676 -21.24 -17.48 -17.17
C ALA A 676 -20.79 -16.18 -17.84
N ALA A 677 -20.15 -15.31 -17.08
CA ALA A 677 -19.61 -14.04 -17.55
C ALA A 677 -18.26 -13.74 -16.85
N PRO A 678 -17.17 -14.41 -17.25
CA PRO A 678 -15.87 -14.26 -16.56
C PRO A 678 -15.30 -12.83 -16.64
N GLY A 679 -15.63 -12.07 -17.70
CA GLY A 679 -15.27 -10.66 -17.82
C GLY A 679 -16.12 -9.72 -16.96
N LEU A 680 -17.15 -10.20 -16.27
CA LEU A 680 -17.93 -9.36 -15.36
C LEU A 680 -17.30 -9.37 -13.97
N LYS A 681 -16.79 -8.23 -13.54
CA LYS A 681 -16.29 -7.99 -12.19
C LYS A 681 -17.29 -7.17 -11.40
N TYR A 682 -17.23 -7.25 -10.09
CA TYR A 682 -18.05 -6.42 -9.21
C TYR A 682 -17.35 -6.12 -7.88
N ILE A 683 -17.80 -5.04 -7.25
CA ILE A 683 -17.53 -4.76 -5.84
C ILE A 683 -18.83 -4.36 -5.15
N HIS A 684 -18.93 -4.67 -3.87
CA HIS A 684 -20.13 -4.48 -3.05
C HIS A 684 -19.85 -3.66 -1.79
N ARG A 685 -20.77 -2.72 -1.50
CA ARG A 685 -20.76 -1.92 -0.26
C ARG A 685 -22.11 -2.07 0.45
N ARG A 686 -22.06 -2.26 1.77
CA ARG A 686 -23.24 -2.35 2.65
C ARG A 686 -23.47 -1.04 3.33
N LEU A 687 -24.60 -0.42 3.05
CA LEU A 687 -25.10 0.77 3.73
C LEU A 687 -26.02 0.35 4.89
N ARG A 688 -26.36 1.27 5.78
CA ARG A 688 -27.20 0.98 6.95
C ARG A 688 -28.56 0.38 6.58
N ASP A 689 -29.16 0.82 5.48
CA ASP A 689 -30.49 0.42 5.01
C ASP A 689 -30.51 0.00 3.54
N GLY A 690 -29.36 -0.30 2.95
CA GLY A 690 -29.24 -0.69 1.55
C GLY A 690 -27.91 -1.32 1.18
N GLU A 691 -27.82 -1.70 -0.07
CA GLU A 691 -26.65 -2.37 -0.65
C GLU A 691 -26.29 -1.66 -1.98
N ALA A 692 -25.01 -1.38 -2.20
CA ALA A 692 -24.53 -0.78 -3.45
C ALA A 692 -23.60 -1.76 -4.18
N TYR A 693 -23.91 -2.08 -5.42
CA TYR A 693 -23.13 -2.97 -6.28
C TYR A 693 -22.63 -2.18 -7.48
N PHE A 694 -21.32 -2.17 -7.68
CA PHE A 694 -20.71 -1.70 -8.92
C PHE A 694 -20.31 -2.91 -9.76
N PHE A 695 -20.84 -2.99 -10.98
CA PHE A 695 -20.52 -4.01 -11.96
C PHE A 695 -19.72 -3.40 -13.11
N PHE A 696 -18.71 -4.10 -13.57
CA PHE A 696 -17.90 -3.71 -14.72
C PHE A 696 -17.70 -4.91 -15.65
N ASN A 697 -18.09 -4.72 -16.91
CA ASN A 697 -17.77 -5.66 -17.98
C ASN A 697 -16.40 -5.29 -18.58
N GLU A 698 -15.34 -5.95 -18.13
CA GLU A 698 -13.99 -5.70 -18.65
C GLU A 698 -13.70 -6.35 -19.98
N GLY A 699 -14.59 -7.25 -20.44
CA GLY A 699 -14.45 -8.02 -21.67
C GLY A 699 -14.82 -7.25 -22.93
N ASP A 700 -14.35 -7.75 -24.07
CA ASP A 700 -14.59 -7.15 -25.41
C ASP A 700 -15.99 -7.45 -25.98
N GLY A 701 -16.76 -8.32 -25.35
CA GLY A 701 -18.12 -8.66 -25.76
C GLY A 701 -19.18 -8.18 -24.78
N PRO A 702 -20.44 -8.03 -25.21
CA PRO A 702 -21.53 -7.63 -24.32
C PRO A 702 -21.87 -8.74 -23.31
N VAL A 703 -22.23 -8.34 -22.09
CA VAL A 703 -22.79 -9.22 -21.06
C VAL A 703 -24.30 -9.00 -20.96
N ALA A 704 -25.05 -10.10 -21.03
CA ALA A 704 -26.49 -10.13 -20.79
C ALA A 704 -26.77 -11.26 -19.81
N ALA A 705 -27.02 -10.94 -18.55
CA ALA A 705 -27.22 -11.91 -17.48
C ALA A 705 -28.19 -11.36 -16.41
N THR A 706 -28.72 -12.22 -15.58
CA THR A 706 -29.43 -11.84 -14.35
C THR A 706 -28.53 -12.13 -13.15
N ALA A 707 -28.18 -11.08 -12.41
CA ALA A 707 -27.46 -11.24 -11.15
C ALA A 707 -28.46 -11.45 -10.01
N ARG A 708 -28.33 -12.57 -9.31
CA ARG A 708 -29.02 -12.81 -8.05
C ARG A 708 -28.13 -12.38 -6.91
N VAL A 709 -28.58 -11.40 -6.15
CA VAL A 709 -27.86 -10.85 -4.99
C VAL A 709 -28.71 -10.99 -3.73
N ARG A 710 -28.08 -10.90 -2.56
CA ARG A 710 -28.86 -10.83 -1.31
C ARG A 710 -29.60 -9.51 -1.23
N ALA A 711 -30.79 -9.57 -0.66
CA ALA A 711 -31.60 -8.40 -0.41
C ALA A 711 -32.25 -8.53 0.98
N ALA A 712 -31.96 -7.60 1.88
CA ALA A 712 -32.46 -7.65 3.25
C ALA A 712 -33.88 -7.02 3.34
N GLY A 713 -34.90 -7.83 3.67
CA GLY A 713 -36.25 -7.34 4.02
C GLY A 713 -37.30 -7.39 2.90
N SER A 714 -38.53 -7.01 3.23
CA SER A 714 -39.67 -6.89 2.30
C SER A 714 -39.86 -5.44 1.85
N GLY A 715 -40.36 -5.23 0.63
CA GLY A 715 -40.63 -3.88 0.09
C GLY A 715 -39.40 -3.13 -0.36
N GLN A 716 -38.47 -3.86 -0.98
CA GLN A 716 -37.24 -3.28 -1.56
C GLN A 716 -37.45 -2.83 -3.01
N ARG A 717 -36.59 -1.91 -3.46
CA ARG A 717 -36.45 -1.50 -4.85
C ARG A 717 -34.98 -1.44 -5.23
N ALA A 718 -34.71 -1.67 -6.51
CA ALA A 718 -33.37 -1.49 -7.10
C ALA A 718 -33.36 -0.21 -7.94
N GLU A 719 -32.32 0.56 -7.78
CA GLU A 719 -32.08 1.80 -8.51
C GLU A 719 -30.80 1.69 -9.33
N LEU A 720 -30.82 2.18 -10.56
CA LEU A 720 -29.63 2.42 -11.38
C LEU A 720 -29.16 3.86 -11.10
N TRP A 721 -27.97 3.97 -10.56
CA TRP A 721 -27.31 5.24 -10.30
C TRP A 721 -26.33 5.51 -11.44
N ASP A 722 -26.76 6.29 -12.43
CA ASP A 722 -25.95 6.59 -13.61
C ASP A 722 -24.86 7.60 -13.27
N ALA A 723 -23.65 7.11 -13.04
CA ALA A 723 -22.52 7.94 -12.67
C ALA A 723 -22.04 8.86 -13.80
N HIS A 724 -22.34 8.56 -15.07
CA HIS A 724 -22.03 9.46 -16.18
C HIS A 724 -22.87 10.73 -16.14
N THR A 725 -24.14 10.60 -15.78
CA THR A 725 -25.08 11.74 -15.79
C THR A 725 -25.41 12.27 -14.40
N GLY A 726 -25.13 11.52 -13.32
CA GLY A 726 -25.54 11.83 -11.96
C GLY A 726 -27.03 11.58 -11.68
N ARG A 727 -27.74 10.85 -12.56
CA ARG A 727 -29.17 10.55 -12.42
C ARG A 727 -29.39 9.24 -11.67
N ILE A 728 -30.47 9.21 -10.88
CA ILE A 728 -30.95 8.00 -10.20
C ILE A 728 -32.29 7.63 -10.83
N ALA A 729 -32.43 6.38 -11.24
CA ALA A 729 -33.66 5.86 -11.85
C ALA A 729 -33.98 4.45 -11.32
N ALA A 730 -35.25 4.04 -11.37
CA ALA A 730 -35.61 2.67 -11.03
C ALA A 730 -34.95 1.69 -12.03
N LEU A 731 -34.34 0.62 -11.51
CA LEU A 731 -33.83 -0.46 -12.37
C LEU A 731 -35.02 -1.27 -12.91
N GLN A 732 -35.23 -1.18 -14.22
CA GLN A 732 -36.33 -1.86 -14.88
C GLN A 732 -36.10 -3.39 -14.92
N GLY A 733 -37.17 -4.17 -14.64
CA GLY A 733 -37.11 -5.63 -14.62
C GLY A 733 -36.48 -6.27 -13.40
N ALA A 734 -36.07 -5.49 -12.39
CA ALA A 734 -35.64 -6.04 -11.11
C ALA A 734 -36.83 -6.70 -10.39
N SER A 735 -36.59 -7.86 -9.77
CA SER A 735 -37.58 -8.60 -8.98
C SER A 735 -37.01 -8.99 -7.61
N PHE A 736 -37.89 -9.15 -6.62
CA PHE A 736 -37.50 -9.44 -5.25
C PHE A 736 -38.30 -10.64 -4.71
N SER A 737 -37.63 -11.64 -4.16
CA SER A 737 -38.24 -12.81 -3.57
C SER A 737 -37.33 -13.43 -2.52
N GLU A 738 -37.94 -13.88 -1.38
CA GLU A 738 -37.25 -14.70 -0.35
C GLU A 738 -35.87 -14.19 0.11
N GLY A 739 -35.72 -12.85 0.28
CA GLY A 739 -34.47 -12.26 0.72
C GLY A 739 -33.39 -12.16 -0.38
N LYS A 740 -33.79 -12.26 -1.65
CA LYS A 740 -32.93 -12.10 -2.85
C LYS A 740 -33.53 -11.08 -3.79
N ALA A 741 -32.65 -10.40 -4.52
CA ALA A 741 -32.99 -9.57 -5.65
C ALA A 741 -32.44 -10.19 -6.93
N GLU A 742 -33.24 -10.17 -7.99
CA GLU A 742 -32.81 -10.49 -9.37
C GLU A 742 -32.64 -9.17 -10.12
N LEU A 743 -31.42 -8.91 -10.54
CA LEU A 743 -31.00 -7.68 -11.20
C LEU A 743 -30.64 -7.97 -12.65
N PRO A 744 -31.41 -7.49 -13.63
CA PRO A 744 -31.07 -7.66 -15.05
C PRO A 744 -29.86 -6.80 -15.40
N LEU A 745 -28.79 -7.43 -15.85
CA LEU A 745 -27.57 -6.77 -16.33
C LEU A 745 -27.51 -6.84 -17.86
N ARG A 746 -27.33 -5.69 -18.48
CA ARG A 746 -27.07 -5.56 -19.93
C ARG A 746 -25.96 -4.53 -20.07
N LEU A 747 -24.74 -5.01 -20.25
CA LEU A 747 -23.54 -4.20 -20.29
C LEU A 747 -22.82 -4.45 -21.63
N ASP A 748 -22.67 -3.42 -22.41
CA ASP A 748 -21.78 -3.45 -23.58
C ASP A 748 -20.33 -3.69 -23.13
N SER A 749 -19.42 -3.91 -24.07
CA SER A 749 -18.00 -3.97 -23.80
C SER A 749 -17.55 -2.72 -23.04
N TRP A 750 -16.81 -2.93 -21.92
CA TRP A 750 -16.25 -1.90 -21.05
C TRP A 750 -17.29 -1.02 -20.32
N ALA A 751 -18.55 -1.41 -20.37
CA ALA A 751 -19.62 -0.69 -19.67
C ALA A 751 -19.72 -1.07 -18.20
N THR A 752 -20.29 -0.15 -17.40
CA THR A 752 -20.50 -0.29 -15.96
C THR A 752 -21.96 -0.13 -15.58
N ALA A 753 -22.33 -0.66 -14.40
CA ALA A 753 -23.59 -0.35 -13.75
C ALA A 753 -23.37 -0.20 -12.24
N LEU A 754 -23.80 0.93 -11.67
CA LEU A 754 -23.89 1.13 -10.25
C LEU A 754 -25.35 0.94 -9.82
N ILE A 755 -25.63 -0.13 -9.11
CA ILE A 755 -26.97 -0.52 -8.71
C ILE A 755 -27.08 -0.43 -7.18
N VAL A 756 -28.07 0.32 -6.69
CA VAL A 756 -28.34 0.46 -5.28
C VAL A 756 -29.67 -0.21 -4.95
N ILE A 757 -29.64 -1.13 -3.98
CA ILE A 757 -30.83 -1.77 -3.43
C ILE A 757 -31.16 -1.08 -2.11
N ARG A 758 -32.39 -0.65 -1.94
CA ARG A 758 -32.82 0.02 -0.71
C ARG A 758 -34.22 -0.37 -0.25
N ALA A 759 -34.48 -0.21 1.03
CA ALA A 759 -35.82 -0.38 1.60
C ALA A 759 -36.76 0.77 1.16
N GLY A 760 -38.02 0.47 0.93
CA GLY A 760 -39.10 1.45 0.76
C GLY A 760 -39.89 1.34 -0.54
N SER A 761 -41.21 1.61 -0.42
CA SER A 761 -42.18 1.63 -1.52
C SER A 761 -42.45 3.05 -2.07
N GLY A 762 -41.69 4.06 -1.65
CA GLY A 762 -41.87 5.45 -2.10
C GLY A 762 -41.54 5.64 -3.58
N ALA A 763 -42.32 6.46 -4.29
CA ALA A 763 -41.95 6.93 -5.64
C ALA A 763 -40.60 7.65 -5.56
N LEU A 764 -39.73 7.42 -6.57
CA LEU A 764 -38.53 8.24 -6.76
C LEU A 764 -38.94 9.70 -6.77
N ALA A 765 -38.30 10.53 -5.92
CA ALA A 765 -38.41 11.96 -6.10
C ALA A 765 -37.99 12.28 -7.54
N ALA A 766 -38.81 13.00 -8.28
CA ALA A 766 -38.43 13.44 -9.63
C ALA A 766 -37.13 14.26 -9.47
N ALA A 767 -36.10 13.90 -10.23
CA ALA A 767 -34.87 14.65 -10.26
C ALA A 767 -35.17 16.12 -10.56
N PRO A 768 -34.55 17.08 -9.85
CA PRO A 768 -34.74 18.50 -10.08
C PRO A 768 -34.33 18.93 -11.50
#